data_a37d16fed1937081c075047c9f9099e0
#
_entry.id   a37d16fed1937081c075047c9f9099e0
#
_cell.length_a   1.000
_cell.length_b   1.000
_cell.length_c   1.000
_cell.angle_alpha   90.00
_cell.angle_beta   90.00
_cell.angle_gamma   90.00
#
_symmetry.space_group_name_H-M   'P 1'
#
loop_
_entity.id
_entity.type
_entity.pdbx_description
1 polymer ?
#
loop_
_entity_poly.entity_id
_entity_poly.type
_entity_poly.pdbx_seq_one_letter_code
_entity_poly.pdbx_strand_id
1 'polypeptide(L)'
;MVKHVVKRDGRVVIFDNRKIVDAILKAMNVTEEGEDIVLAAEIASAISKINVENMSVEDIQDQVENELMNSPRKEVAKKYIAYRNQRNLARKAKSREIFQEIIEAQATEITRENANMNADTPAGMMMKFASESTKSYVDECLLSEDVKEAVKNNYIHIHDKDYYPTKSLTCIQHPLDKILEDGFFAGHGESRPAKRIETASILGCISMETVQNEMHGGQAIPAFDFYMAPFVRKTFQEELDKIGEINGEDYTRLYNVRIDDYLKRNLVGIQGDDRVIQHAINMTVSRVHQSMEAFVHNMNSIHSRGGNQVVFSSINYGTDTSAEGRCVIREILNTTYEGVGNGSTAIFPIQIWKKKRGVSYLPEDRNYDLYKFACKVSARRFFPNFVNLDAPFNHHELWTPDDPKRYQYEVATMGCRTRVFENRFGPKTSIGRGNLSFTTINIVKLAIECMGIESREDRIHEFFKKLDNTLRIAAKQLDERFNFQKTALKKQFPLLMGALWIDSDKLGENDTIESVINHGTLGIGFIGLAETLIALIGKHHGESAEAQELGLRIVSFMRSKINEFCETYKHNYSVLATPAEGLAGRFTRGDKKKFGIIPGVTDKEYYTNSNHVPVYYKCTPKHKAEIEGPYHALTGGGHIFYVEIDGDATHNPEAIMNIVDLMDKYNIGYCSVNHNRNRCMDCGFENAKENLTECPHCGGHNIDQLQRITGYLVGTTSRWNGGKLAELRDRVVHE
;
A
#
# COMPACT_ATOMS: atom_id res chain seq x y z
N MET A 1 24.69 11.88 41.94
CA MET A 1 23.30 12.27 41.60
C MET A 1 22.94 11.60 40.28
N VAL A 2 21.76 11.00 40.20
CA VAL A 2 21.24 10.37 38.98
C VAL A 2 20.99 11.44 37.93
N LYS A 3 21.68 11.35 36.79
CA LYS A 3 21.48 12.28 35.64
C LYS A 3 20.59 11.68 34.56
N HIS A 4 20.68 10.37 34.38
CA HIS A 4 20.00 9.68 33.32
C HIS A 4 19.30 8.40 33.79
N VAL A 5 18.25 8.04 33.08
CA VAL A 5 17.52 6.78 33.26
C VAL A 5 17.81 5.87 32.08
N VAL A 6 18.32 4.69 32.35
CA VAL A 6 18.39 3.62 31.34
C VAL A 6 17.02 2.95 31.26
N LYS A 7 16.35 3.15 30.15
CA LYS A 7 15.06 2.51 29.87
C LYS A 7 15.26 1.00 29.70
N ARG A 8 14.16 0.22 29.78
CA ARG A 8 14.16 -1.24 29.57
C ARG A 8 14.73 -1.67 28.22
N ASP A 9 14.71 -0.78 27.24
CA ASP A 9 15.26 -0.96 25.90
C ASP A 9 16.71 -0.49 25.73
N GLY A 10 17.38 -0.12 26.84
CA GLY A 10 18.76 0.36 26.85
C GLY A 10 18.93 1.85 26.49
N ARG A 11 17.87 2.56 26.06
CA ARG A 11 17.97 4.01 25.81
C ARG A 11 18.25 4.76 27.09
N VAL A 12 19.12 5.75 27.00
CA VAL A 12 19.46 6.64 28.09
C VAL A 12 18.71 7.96 27.89
N VAL A 13 17.87 8.31 28.87
CA VAL A 13 17.09 9.56 28.85
C VAL A 13 17.38 10.38 30.09
N ILE A 14 17.13 11.69 30.04
CA ILE A 14 17.33 12.57 31.20
C ILE A 14 16.42 12.13 32.35
N PHE A 15 16.95 12.11 33.57
CA PHE A 15 16.18 11.77 34.75
C PHE A 15 15.16 12.87 35.06
N ASP A 16 13.90 12.50 35.30
CA ASP A 16 12.80 13.42 35.61
C ASP A 16 12.08 12.96 36.88
N ASN A 17 12.30 13.71 37.97
CA ASN A 17 11.71 13.46 39.28
C ASN A 17 10.16 13.42 39.23
N ARG A 18 9.53 14.21 38.36
CA ARG A 18 8.05 14.31 38.28
C ARG A 18 7.42 12.97 37.97
N LYS A 19 8.06 12.14 37.16
CA LYS A 19 7.55 10.80 36.81
C LYS A 19 7.49 9.86 38.02
N ILE A 20 8.41 10.03 38.98
CA ILE A 20 8.39 9.27 40.22
C ILE A 20 7.29 9.78 41.13
N VAL A 21 7.16 11.11 41.27
CA VAL A 21 6.11 11.74 42.07
C VAL A 21 4.73 11.30 41.55
N ASP A 22 4.47 11.40 40.25
CA ASP A 22 3.21 11.01 39.63
C ASP A 22 2.86 9.51 39.84
N ALA A 23 3.88 8.65 39.79
CA ALA A 23 3.68 7.22 40.02
C ALA A 23 3.31 6.92 41.49
N ILE A 24 3.94 7.61 42.44
CA ILE A 24 3.63 7.49 43.86
C ILE A 24 2.25 8.05 44.20
N LEU A 25 1.90 9.24 43.68
CA LEU A 25 0.58 9.85 43.87
C LEU A 25 -0.56 8.96 43.32
N LYS A 26 -0.36 8.33 42.17
CA LYS A 26 -1.32 7.34 41.64
C LYS A 26 -1.54 6.15 42.59
N ALA A 27 -0.50 5.71 43.29
CA ALA A 27 -0.62 4.66 44.28
C ALA A 27 -1.30 5.15 45.57
N MET A 28 -1.08 6.42 45.94
CA MET A 28 -1.71 7.05 47.08
C MET A 28 -3.23 7.26 46.90
N ASN A 29 -3.65 7.64 45.69
CA ASN A 29 -5.05 7.89 45.35
C ASN A 29 -5.99 6.66 45.52
N VAL A 30 -5.44 5.48 45.59
CA VAL A 30 -6.21 4.25 45.86
C VAL A 30 -6.11 3.78 47.30
N THR A 31 -5.60 4.62 48.20
CA THR A 31 -5.56 4.39 49.65
C THR A 31 -6.46 5.39 50.40
N GLU A 32 -6.96 5.00 51.56
CA GLU A 32 -7.87 5.84 52.36
C GLU A 32 -7.22 7.13 52.88
N GLU A 33 -5.89 7.15 52.97
CA GLU A 33 -5.11 8.29 53.51
C GLU A 33 -4.94 9.44 52.49
N GLY A 34 -5.30 9.20 51.21
CA GLY A 34 -5.23 10.22 50.13
C GLY A 34 -3.80 10.62 49.72
N GLU A 35 -3.69 11.67 48.90
CA GLU A 35 -2.42 12.16 48.35
C GLU A 35 -1.57 12.88 49.41
N ASP A 36 -0.28 12.58 49.39
CA ASP A 36 0.79 13.29 50.14
C ASP A 36 1.91 13.67 49.14
N ILE A 37 1.77 14.85 48.60
CA ILE A 37 2.68 15.41 47.59
C ILE A 37 4.08 15.61 48.21
N VAL A 38 4.16 15.94 49.49
CA VAL A 38 5.43 16.21 50.20
C VAL A 38 6.23 14.92 50.29
N LEU A 39 5.63 13.85 50.78
CA LEU A 39 6.28 12.53 50.87
C LEU A 39 6.71 12.01 49.50
N ALA A 40 5.85 12.14 48.46
CA ALA A 40 6.17 11.74 47.11
C ALA A 40 7.36 12.50 46.53
N ALA A 41 7.45 13.81 46.81
CA ALA A 41 8.58 14.65 46.39
C ALA A 41 9.86 14.35 47.17
N GLU A 42 9.76 14.04 48.45
CA GLU A 42 10.91 13.63 49.29
C GLU A 42 11.51 12.33 48.77
N ILE A 43 10.70 11.32 48.50
CA ILE A 43 11.15 10.04 47.92
C ILE A 43 11.82 10.25 46.57
N ALA A 44 11.21 11.01 45.68
CA ALA A 44 11.77 11.32 44.36
C ALA A 44 13.11 12.08 44.48
N SER A 45 13.22 13.00 45.46
CA SER A 45 14.45 13.73 45.75
C SER A 45 15.54 12.80 46.33
N ALA A 46 15.20 11.87 47.24
CA ALA A 46 16.13 10.90 47.79
C ALA A 46 16.75 10.03 46.66
N ILE A 47 15.92 9.52 45.73
CA ILE A 47 16.38 8.72 44.60
C ILE A 47 17.30 9.55 43.67
N SER A 48 16.97 10.81 43.43
CA SER A 48 17.80 11.69 42.59
C SER A 48 19.20 11.91 43.12
N LYS A 49 19.37 11.83 44.44
CA LYS A 49 20.66 12.06 45.18
C LYS A 49 21.55 10.83 45.22
N ILE A 50 21.07 9.65 44.81
CA ILE A 50 21.88 8.43 44.72
C ILE A 50 23.10 8.69 43.84
N ASN A 51 24.28 8.30 44.32
CA ASN A 51 25.54 8.59 43.62
C ASN A 51 25.83 7.63 42.49
N VAL A 52 24.92 7.63 41.48
CA VAL A 52 25.03 6.85 40.23
C VAL A 52 24.65 7.80 39.09
N GLU A 53 25.40 7.82 38.02
CA GLU A 53 25.14 8.69 36.89
C GLU A 53 23.92 8.19 36.03
N ASN A 54 23.91 6.89 35.77
CA ASN A 54 22.86 6.22 35.00
C ASN A 54 22.21 5.15 35.88
N MET A 55 20.87 5.18 36.02
CA MET A 55 20.09 4.21 36.80
C MET A 55 19.02 3.57 35.93
N SER A 56 18.84 2.25 36.03
CA SER A 56 17.78 1.58 35.27
C SER A 56 16.38 1.92 35.81
N VAL A 57 15.35 1.79 34.97
CA VAL A 57 13.96 1.95 35.42
C VAL A 57 13.61 0.95 36.52
N GLU A 58 14.14 -0.27 36.44
CA GLU A 58 13.89 -1.29 37.47
C GLU A 58 14.54 -0.91 38.80
N ASP A 59 15.80 -0.48 38.78
CA ASP A 59 16.47 -0.01 39.99
C ASP A 59 15.75 1.19 40.62
N ILE A 60 15.27 2.14 39.81
CA ILE A 60 14.47 3.27 40.30
C ILE A 60 13.19 2.76 40.98
N GLN A 61 12.48 1.82 40.36
CA GLN A 61 11.26 1.25 40.93
C GLN A 61 11.53 0.50 42.22
N ASP A 62 12.64 -0.26 42.28
CA ASP A 62 13.06 -0.95 43.51
C ASP A 62 13.39 0.05 44.62
N GLN A 63 14.05 1.17 44.29
CA GLN A 63 14.33 2.23 45.28
C GLN A 63 13.03 2.91 45.75
N VAL A 64 12.05 3.17 44.83
CA VAL A 64 10.74 3.72 45.22
C VAL A 64 10.02 2.75 46.17
N GLU A 65 10.04 1.44 45.87
CA GLU A 65 9.43 0.42 46.74
C GLU A 65 10.08 0.40 48.13
N ASN A 66 11.41 0.44 48.18
CA ASN A 66 12.16 0.46 49.44
C ASN A 66 11.85 1.71 50.27
N GLU A 67 11.88 2.89 49.67
CA GLU A 67 11.57 4.16 50.36
C GLU A 67 10.12 4.20 50.86
N LEU A 68 9.16 3.72 50.05
CA LEU A 68 7.75 3.60 50.45
C LEU A 68 7.56 2.59 51.59
N MET A 69 8.27 1.47 51.56
CA MET A 69 8.27 0.46 52.65
C MET A 69 8.88 0.99 53.93
N ASN A 70 9.89 1.88 53.86
CA ASN A 70 10.50 2.53 54.99
C ASN A 70 9.67 3.71 55.52
N SER A 71 8.75 4.25 54.72
CA SER A 71 7.86 5.33 55.12
C SER A 71 6.76 4.87 56.10
N PRO A 72 6.11 5.78 56.85
CA PRO A 72 4.96 5.41 57.65
C PRO A 72 3.74 4.92 56.86
N ARG A 73 3.67 5.23 55.56
CA ARG A 73 2.56 4.90 54.64
C ARG A 73 2.74 3.55 53.95
N LYS A 74 2.83 2.49 54.70
CA LYS A 74 3.09 1.11 54.21
C LYS A 74 1.99 0.56 53.31
N GLU A 75 0.76 1.04 53.45
CA GLU A 75 -0.34 0.66 52.55
C GLU A 75 -0.10 1.19 51.12
N VAL A 76 0.47 2.38 50.97
CA VAL A 76 0.89 2.93 49.67
C VAL A 76 1.96 2.03 49.02
N ALA A 77 2.95 1.59 49.79
CA ALA A 77 3.96 0.67 49.31
C ALA A 77 3.33 -0.65 48.78
N LYS A 78 2.44 -1.24 49.55
CA LYS A 78 1.70 -2.46 49.10
C LYS A 78 0.93 -2.23 47.82
N LYS A 79 0.21 -1.10 47.67
CA LYS A 79 -0.52 -0.75 46.46
C LYS A 79 0.41 -0.51 45.26
N TYR A 80 1.53 0.16 45.49
CA TYR A 80 2.54 0.39 44.43
C TYR A 80 3.13 -0.91 43.91
N ILE A 81 3.55 -1.81 44.80
CA ILE A 81 4.11 -3.15 44.48
C ILE A 81 3.03 -4.00 43.80
N ALA A 82 1.80 -4.03 44.33
CA ALA A 82 0.69 -4.78 43.73
C ALA A 82 0.38 -4.29 42.33
N TYR A 83 0.33 -2.97 42.11
CA TYR A 83 0.10 -2.37 40.81
C TYR A 83 1.21 -2.71 39.78
N ARG A 84 2.49 -2.60 40.21
CA ARG A 84 3.65 -3.01 39.38
C ARG A 84 3.54 -4.49 38.97
N ASN A 85 3.27 -5.38 39.91
CA ASN A 85 3.11 -6.81 39.66
C ASN A 85 1.88 -7.09 38.77
N GLN A 86 0.76 -6.45 39.04
CA GLN A 86 -0.45 -6.62 38.24
C GLN A 86 -0.23 -6.19 36.77
N ARG A 87 0.49 -5.09 36.53
CA ARG A 87 0.83 -4.67 35.16
C ARG A 87 1.77 -5.66 34.47
N ASN A 88 2.74 -6.22 35.16
CA ASN A 88 3.64 -7.23 34.63
C ASN A 88 2.91 -8.53 34.31
N LEU A 89 1.99 -8.96 35.19
CA LEU A 89 1.14 -10.13 34.97
C LEU A 89 0.15 -9.90 33.81
N ALA A 90 -0.46 -8.72 33.74
CA ALA A 90 -1.39 -8.37 32.66
C ALA A 90 -0.72 -8.36 31.28
N ARG A 91 0.51 -7.88 31.18
CA ARG A 91 1.28 -7.93 29.92
C ARG A 91 1.60 -9.39 29.52
N LYS A 92 2.06 -10.21 30.49
CA LYS A 92 2.34 -11.64 30.25
C LYS A 92 1.07 -12.40 29.88
N ALA A 93 -0.06 -12.12 30.54
CA ALA A 93 -1.34 -12.74 30.25
C ALA A 93 -1.84 -12.37 28.84
N LYS A 94 -1.80 -11.09 28.48
CA LYS A 94 -2.23 -10.63 27.15
C LYS A 94 -1.38 -11.23 26.02
N SER A 95 -0.06 -11.28 26.17
CA SER A 95 0.82 -11.92 25.19
C SER A 95 0.52 -13.42 25.07
N ARG A 96 0.22 -14.09 26.17
CA ARG A 96 -0.12 -15.51 26.19
C ARG A 96 -1.47 -15.78 25.52
N GLU A 97 -2.46 -14.92 25.74
CA GLU A 97 -3.78 -15.00 25.11
C GLU A 97 -3.68 -14.85 23.58
N ILE A 98 -2.97 -13.84 23.10
CA ILE A 98 -2.71 -13.61 21.66
C ILE A 98 -1.99 -14.82 21.04
N PHE A 99 -0.97 -15.35 21.71
CA PHE A 99 -0.24 -16.52 21.21
C PHE A 99 -1.13 -17.76 21.15
N GLN A 100 -2.05 -17.94 22.11
CA GLN A 100 -3.02 -19.02 22.12
C GLN A 100 -3.99 -18.91 20.92
N GLU A 101 -4.52 -17.70 20.64
CA GLU A 101 -5.37 -17.44 19.47
C GLU A 101 -4.68 -17.80 18.15
N ILE A 102 -3.36 -17.49 18.04
CA ILE A 102 -2.58 -17.82 16.84
C ILE A 102 -2.37 -19.34 16.74
N ILE A 103 -2.01 -20.01 17.84
CA ILE A 103 -1.77 -21.46 17.88
C ILE A 103 -3.04 -22.23 17.51
N GLU A 104 -4.20 -21.77 18.00
CA GLU A 104 -5.49 -22.40 17.74
C GLU A 104 -6.10 -22.03 16.38
N ALA A 105 -5.38 -21.23 15.58
CA ALA A 105 -5.83 -20.72 14.28
C ALA A 105 -7.24 -20.08 14.33
N GLN A 106 -7.57 -19.41 15.43
CA GLN A 106 -8.85 -18.74 15.60
C GLN A 106 -9.01 -17.60 14.60
N ALA A 107 -10.21 -17.46 14.02
CA ALA A 107 -10.54 -16.37 13.10
C ALA A 107 -10.83 -15.08 13.89
N THR A 108 -9.80 -14.48 14.47
CA THR A 108 -9.89 -13.22 15.23
C THR A 108 -9.47 -12.02 14.37
N GLU A 109 -9.72 -10.80 14.86
CA GLU A 109 -9.25 -9.58 14.22
C GLU A 109 -7.71 -9.53 14.08
N ILE A 110 -6.99 -10.15 15.01
CA ILE A 110 -5.52 -10.23 14.98
C ILE A 110 -5.07 -11.15 13.85
N THR A 111 -5.66 -12.35 13.73
CA THR A 111 -5.28 -13.33 12.71
C THR A 111 -5.77 -12.96 11.31
N ARG A 112 -6.81 -12.12 11.19
CA ARG A 112 -7.40 -11.65 9.93
C ARG A 112 -7.11 -10.17 9.63
N GLU A 113 -6.16 -9.55 10.31
CA GLU A 113 -5.76 -8.16 10.09
C GLU A 113 -5.29 -7.89 8.65
N ASN A 114 -4.50 -8.82 8.09
CA ASN A 114 -4.01 -8.78 6.72
C ASN A 114 -4.58 -9.95 5.92
N ALA A 115 -5.50 -9.67 5.00
CA ALA A 115 -6.16 -10.68 4.18
C ALA A 115 -5.21 -11.40 3.20
N ASN A 116 -4.06 -10.81 2.84
CA ASN A 116 -3.06 -11.45 1.99
C ASN A 116 -2.24 -12.50 2.74
N MET A 117 -2.13 -12.39 4.07
CA MET A 117 -1.38 -13.34 4.89
C MET A 117 -2.24 -14.56 5.24
N ASN A 118 -1.70 -15.76 5.08
CA ASN A 118 -2.31 -16.98 5.57
C ASN A 118 -1.75 -17.31 6.96
N ALA A 119 -2.38 -16.76 8.00
CA ALA A 119 -1.96 -16.95 9.39
C ALA A 119 -2.13 -18.39 9.91
N ASP A 120 -2.83 -19.25 9.18
CA ASP A 120 -3.08 -20.64 9.59
C ASP A 120 -1.90 -21.57 9.20
N THR A 121 -0.97 -21.11 8.36
CA THR A 121 0.23 -21.85 8.01
C THR A 121 1.36 -21.64 9.03
N PRO A 122 2.31 -22.61 9.17
CA PRO A 122 3.47 -22.42 10.07
C PRO A 122 4.24 -21.13 9.84
N ALA A 123 4.52 -20.77 8.58
CA ALA A 123 5.19 -19.50 8.23
C ALA A 123 4.34 -18.27 8.60
N GLY A 124 3.02 -18.36 8.40
CA GLY A 124 2.08 -17.32 8.79
C GLY A 124 1.99 -17.13 10.31
N MET A 125 1.95 -18.22 11.08
CA MET A 125 1.97 -18.19 12.54
C MET A 125 3.27 -17.55 13.06
N MET A 126 4.43 -17.95 12.54
CA MET A 126 5.73 -17.37 12.92
C MET A 126 5.78 -15.87 12.65
N MET A 127 5.27 -15.44 11.49
CA MET A 127 5.20 -14.02 11.15
C MET A 127 4.25 -13.27 12.10
N LYS A 128 3.12 -13.87 12.49
CA LYS A 128 2.19 -13.26 13.46
C LYS A 128 2.81 -13.12 14.85
N PHE A 129 3.50 -14.14 15.34
CA PHE A 129 4.25 -14.04 16.61
C PHE A 129 5.28 -12.90 16.55
N ALA A 130 6.05 -12.80 15.48
CA ALA A 130 7.01 -11.73 15.28
C ALA A 130 6.32 -10.36 15.23
N SER A 131 5.25 -10.22 14.44
CA SER A 131 4.48 -8.98 14.28
C SER A 131 3.94 -8.45 15.61
N GLU A 132 3.26 -9.29 16.40
CA GLU A 132 2.70 -8.85 17.68
C GLU A 132 3.78 -8.51 18.72
N SER A 133 4.89 -9.24 18.72
CA SER A 133 6.04 -8.93 19.59
C SER A 133 6.69 -7.61 19.24
N THR A 134 6.92 -7.36 17.95
CA THR A 134 7.55 -6.10 17.48
C THR A 134 6.62 -4.89 17.62
N LYS A 135 5.30 -5.02 17.40
CA LYS A 135 4.33 -3.96 17.69
C LYS A 135 4.38 -3.51 19.15
N SER A 136 4.47 -4.48 20.09
CA SER A 136 4.60 -4.17 21.52
C SER A 136 5.89 -3.43 21.81
N TYR A 137 7.02 -3.87 21.24
CA TYR A 137 8.31 -3.19 21.39
C TYR A 137 8.27 -1.75 20.88
N VAL A 138 7.68 -1.51 19.71
CA VAL A 138 7.54 -0.15 19.15
C VAL A 138 6.73 0.75 20.08
N ASP A 139 5.59 0.27 20.57
CA ASP A 139 4.72 1.04 21.46
C ASP A 139 5.42 1.37 22.81
N GLU A 140 6.26 0.49 23.30
CA GLU A 140 6.94 0.67 24.59
C GLU A 140 8.23 1.49 24.45
N CYS A 141 8.98 1.32 23.36
CA CYS A 141 10.37 1.73 23.27
C CYS A 141 10.68 2.78 22.21
N LEU A 142 9.97 2.81 21.08
CA LEU A 142 10.35 3.66 19.95
C LEU A 142 9.51 4.92 19.78
N LEU A 143 8.23 4.91 20.22
CA LEU A 143 7.36 6.07 20.09
C LEU A 143 7.60 7.10 21.18
N SER A 144 7.61 8.38 20.81
CA SER A 144 7.53 9.48 21.79
C SER A 144 6.19 9.47 22.51
N GLU A 145 6.10 10.06 23.69
CA GLU A 145 4.93 9.92 24.59
C GLU A 145 3.66 10.49 23.97
N ASP A 146 3.73 11.64 23.32
CA ASP A 146 2.59 12.28 22.64
C ASP A 146 2.09 11.46 21.44
N VAL A 147 3.00 10.86 20.65
CA VAL A 147 2.65 9.94 19.56
C VAL A 147 2.00 8.68 20.12
N LYS A 148 2.55 8.11 21.19
CA LYS A 148 2.02 6.93 21.85
C LYS A 148 0.62 7.17 22.40
N GLU A 149 0.39 8.33 23.00
CA GLU A 149 -0.94 8.75 23.48
C GLU A 149 -1.93 8.91 22.32
N ALA A 150 -1.51 9.52 21.21
CA ALA A 150 -2.35 9.69 20.03
C ALA A 150 -2.76 8.34 19.41
N VAL A 151 -1.82 7.37 19.33
CA VAL A 151 -2.11 6.00 18.85
C VAL A 151 -3.08 5.30 19.82
N LYS A 152 -2.80 5.35 21.13
CA LYS A 152 -3.62 4.70 22.15
C LYS A 152 -5.05 5.25 22.19
N ASN A 153 -5.20 6.56 21.99
CA ASN A 153 -6.48 7.23 21.98
C ASN A 153 -7.19 7.22 20.63
N ASN A 154 -6.73 6.44 19.64
CA ASN A 154 -7.39 6.27 18.35
C ASN A 154 -7.44 7.54 17.47
N TYR A 155 -6.51 8.50 17.67
CA TYR A 155 -6.37 9.67 16.80
C TYR A 155 -5.59 9.40 15.53
N ILE A 156 -4.55 8.56 15.63
CA ILE A 156 -3.70 8.17 14.50
C ILE A 156 -3.46 6.67 14.49
N HIS A 157 -3.15 6.15 13.31
CA HIS A 157 -2.67 4.78 13.09
C HIS A 157 -1.38 4.79 12.31
N ILE A 158 -0.34 4.17 12.88
CA ILE A 158 0.95 3.95 12.23
C ILE A 158 0.85 2.63 11.46
N HIS A 159 0.94 2.71 10.12
CA HIS A 159 0.92 1.51 9.28
C HIS A 159 2.24 0.74 9.38
N ASP A 160 2.14 -0.59 9.21
CA ASP A 160 3.30 -1.50 9.24
C ASP A 160 4.20 -1.24 10.45
N LYS A 161 3.57 -1.08 11.63
CA LYS A 161 4.25 -0.76 12.88
C LYS A 161 5.20 -1.88 13.31
N ASP A 162 4.90 -3.12 12.97
CA ASP A 162 5.72 -4.30 13.20
C ASP A 162 7.05 -4.27 12.42
N TYR A 163 7.07 -3.63 11.25
CA TYR A 163 8.30 -3.44 10.48
C TYR A 163 9.14 -2.21 10.89
N TYR A 164 8.64 -1.38 11.81
CA TYR A 164 9.36 -0.18 12.25
C TYR A 164 10.79 -0.50 12.73
N PRO A 165 11.03 -1.52 13.61
CA PRO A 165 12.37 -1.81 14.11
C PRO A 165 13.33 -2.35 13.06
N THR A 166 12.84 -2.87 11.95
CA THR A 166 13.67 -3.40 10.86
C THR A 166 14.29 -2.32 9.98
N LYS A 167 13.84 -1.06 10.11
CA LYS A 167 14.22 0.08 9.26
C LYS A 167 13.87 -0.07 7.79
N SER A 168 13.11 -1.12 7.41
CA SER A 168 12.70 -1.37 6.03
C SER A 168 11.77 -0.28 5.49
N LEU A 169 11.75 -0.14 4.16
CA LEU A 169 10.90 0.80 3.43
C LEU A 169 9.60 0.12 3.01
N THR A 170 8.55 0.92 2.73
CA THR A 170 7.25 0.36 2.38
C THR A 170 7.21 -0.11 0.93
N CYS A 171 7.62 0.73 -0.03
CA CYS A 171 7.38 0.46 -1.46
C CYS A 171 8.59 0.80 -2.33
N ILE A 172 8.62 0.19 -3.55
CA ILE A 172 9.61 0.51 -4.59
C ILE A 172 9.02 0.41 -6.00
N GLN A 173 9.43 1.30 -6.90
CA GLN A 173 9.21 1.27 -8.35
C GLN A 173 10.50 0.81 -9.04
N HIS A 174 10.55 -0.42 -9.54
CA HIS A 174 11.76 -1.04 -10.07
C HIS A 174 12.28 -0.39 -11.35
N PRO A 175 13.53 0.09 -11.41
CA PRO A 175 14.23 0.44 -12.65
C PRO A 175 14.70 -0.85 -13.34
N LEU A 176 13.75 -1.60 -13.90
CA LEU A 176 14.00 -2.95 -14.39
C LEU A 176 14.93 -2.97 -15.62
N ASP A 177 14.92 -1.90 -16.44
CA ASP A 177 15.85 -1.71 -17.56
C ASP A 177 17.31 -1.89 -17.14
N LYS A 178 17.73 -1.16 -16.10
CA LYS A 178 19.10 -1.19 -15.56
C LYS A 178 19.51 -2.60 -15.14
N ILE A 179 18.67 -3.29 -14.37
CA ILE A 179 19.03 -4.61 -13.84
C ILE A 179 18.96 -5.73 -14.90
N LEU A 180 18.17 -5.55 -15.95
CA LEU A 180 18.12 -6.50 -17.07
C LEU A 180 19.32 -6.35 -18.01
N GLU A 181 19.84 -5.12 -18.16
CA GLU A 181 21.01 -4.82 -18.99
C GLU A 181 22.34 -5.15 -18.31
N ASP A 182 22.46 -4.86 -17.01
CA ASP A 182 23.71 -5.01 -16.25
C ASP A 182 23.79 -6.33 -15.46
N GLY A 183 22.64 -6.95 -15.17
CA GLY A 183 22.53 -7.97 -14.14
C GLY A 183 22.47 -7.35 -12.75
N PHE A 184 22.41 -8.16 -11.71
CA PHE A 184 22.33 -7.69 -10.34
C PHE A 184 22.80 -8.72 -9.30
N PHE A 185 23.21 -8.22 -8.14
CA PHE A 185 23.53 -9.04 -6.97
C PHE A 185 22.28 -9.18 -6.09
N ALA A 186 21.89 -10.41 -5.79
CA ALA A 186 20.69 -10.76 -5.03
C ALA A 186 20.96 -11.08 -3.54
N GLY A 187 22.11 -10.70 -3.00
CA GLY A 187 22.53 -11.01 -1.62
C GLY A 187 23.29 -12.36 -1.49
N HIS A 188 22.94 -13.35 -2.29
CA HIS A 188 23.56 -14.69 -2.27
C HIS A 188 24.18 -15.10 -3.60
N GLY A 189 23.91 -14.40 -4.67
CA GLY A 189 24.43 -14.70 -6.00
C GLY A 189 24.22 -13.57 -6.97
N GLU A 190 24.93 -13.61 -8.09
CA GLU A 190 24.84 -12.64 -9.16
C GLU A 190 24.02 -13.18 -10.34
N SER A 191 23.09 -12.37 -10.81
CA SER A 191 22.35 -12.61 -12.04
C SER A 191 23.06 -11.94 -13.21
N ARG A 192 23.21 -12.68 -14.31
CA ARG A 192 23.78 -12.15 -15.56
C ARG A 192 22.76 -11.29 -16.31
N PRO A 193 23.20 -10.37 -17.18
CA PRO A 193 22.33 -9.66 -18.10
C PRO A 193 21.40 -10.58 -18.90
N ALA A 194 20.18 -10.13 -19.14
CA ALA A 194 19.22 -10.86 -19.96
C ALA A 194 19.62 -10.84 -21.44
N LYS A 195 19.43 -11.96 -22.12
CA LYS A 195 19.74 -12.07 -23.57
C LYS A 195 18.48 -12.21 -24.43
N ARG A 196 17.37 -12.68 -23.85
CA ARG A 196 16.12 -12.97 -24.55
C ARG A 196 14.93 -12.75 -23.62
N ILE A 197 13.73 -12.78 -24.17
CA ILE A 197 12.50 -12.44 -23.45
C ILE A 197 12.24 -13.35 -22.24
N GLU A 198 12.50 -14.64 -22.33
CA GLU A 198 12.31 -15.58 -21.22
C GLU A 198 13.22 -15.24 -20.04
N THR A 199 14.49 -14.93 -20.32
CA THR A 199 15.44 -14.54 -19.29
C THR A 199 15.06 -13.20 -18.66
N ALA A 200 14.63 -12.21 -19.46
CA ALA A 200 14.20 -10.92 -18.97
C ALA A 200 12.96 -11.04 -18.05
N SER A 201 11.98 -11.83 -18.48
CA SER A 201 10.77 -12.10 -17.72
C SER A 201 11.07 -12.73 -16.35
N ILE A 202 11.90 -13.80 -16.32
CA ILE A 202 12.22 -14.48 -15.05
C ILE A 202 13.11 -13.63 -14.14
N LEU A 203 14.03 -12.82 -14.68
CA LEU A 203 14.83 -11.90 -13.87
C LEU A 203 13.96 -10.79 -13.26
N GLY A 204 12.91 -10.37 -13.95
CA GLY A 204 11.89 -9.48 -13.38
C GLY A 204 11.19 -10.10 -12.17
N CYS A 205 10.79 -11.38 -12.24
CA CYS A 205 10.25 -12.12 -11.10
C CYS A 205 11.26 -12.21 -9.95
N ILE A 206 12.47 -12.67 -10.22
CA ILE A 206 13.54 -12.83 -9.22
C ILE A 206 13.84 -11.51 -8.53
N SER A 207 13.89 -10.40 -9.26
CA SER A 207 14.08 -9.06 -8.66
C SER A 207 13.00 -8.73 -7.65
N MET A 208 11.72 -8.92 -8.00
CA MET A 208 10.59 -8.63 -7.12
C MET A 208 10.54 -9.57 -5.91
N GLU A 209 10.81 -10.86 -6.11
CA GLU A 209 10.82 -11.87 -5.05
C GLU A 209 11.97 -11.65 -4.05
N THR A 210 13.15 -11.29 -4.56
CA THR A 210 14.33 -11.04 -3.74
C THR A 210 14.16 -9.78 -2.88
N VAL A 211 13.78 -8.66 -3.49
CA VAL A 211 13.67 -7.39 -2.77
C VAL A 211 12.53 -7.38 -1.74
N GLN A 212 11.57 -8.31 -1.84
CA GLN A 212 10.53 -8.47 -0.83
C GLN A 212 11.10 -8.83 0.55
N ASN A 213 12.31 -9.38 0.62
CA ASN A 213 13.01 -9.63 1.89
C ASN A 213 13.62 -8.37 2.49
N GLU A 214 13.73 -7.29 1.72
CA GLU A 214 14.37 -6.03 2.11
C GLU A 214 13.35 -4.91 2.38
N MET A 215 12.08 -5.13 2.04
CA MET A 215 10.98 -4.18 2.22
C MET A 215 9.68 -4.89 2.61
N HIS A 216 8.66 -4.14 3.02
CA HIS A 216 7.47 -4.77 3.59
C HIS A 216 6.15 -4.52 2.82
N GLY A 217 6.11 -3.57 1.89
CA GLY A 217 4.88 -3.22 1.17
C GLY A 217 4.84 -3.68 -0.29
N GLY A 218 4.23 -2.87 -1.12
CA GLY A 218 4.02 -3.18 -2.54
C GLY A 218 5.20 -2.81 -3.42
N GLN A 219 5.30 -3.50 -4.56
CA GLN A 219 6.32 -3.30 -5.55
C GLN A 219 5.68 -3.08 -6.92
N ALA A 220 6.28 -2.27 -7.77
CA ALA A 220 5.79 -2.09 -9.13
C ALA A 220 6.92 -2.00 -10.16
N ILE A 221 6.62 -2.42 -11.38
CA ILE A 221 7.43 -2.15 -12.57
C ILE A 221 6.75 -0.99 -13.30
N PRO A 222 7.37 0.19 -13.39
CA PRO A 222 6.72 1.41 -13.87
C PRO A 222 6.55 1.50 -15.40
N ALA A 223 7.28 0.68 -16.17
CA ALA A 223 7.28 0.72 -17.64
C ALA A 223 7.57 -0.67 -18.23
N PHE A 224 6.71 -1.64 -17.90
CA PHE A 224 6.92 -3.06 -18.21
C PHE A 224 7.07 -3.31 -19.71
N ASP A 225 6.28 -2.66 -20.54
CA ASP A 225 6.33 -2.74 -21.99
C ASP A 225 7.67 -2.26 -22.56
N PHE A 226 8.14 -1.08 -22.13
CA PHE A 226 9.44 -0.56 -22.55
C PHE A 226 10.62 -1.41 -22.09
N TYR A 227 10.56 -1.96 -20.87
CA TYR A 227 11.66 -2.74 -20.32
C TYR A 227 11.78 -4.11 -20.95
N MET A 228 10.68 -4.70 -21.44
CA MET A 228 10.67 -5.99 -22.10
C MET A 228 10.92 -5.91 -23.61
N ALA A 229 10.58 -4.77 -24.24
CA ALA A 229 10.67 -4.58 -25.70
C ALA A 229 12.06 -4.90 -26.31
N PRO A 230 13.20 -4.49 -25.74
CA PRO A 230 14.53 -4.83 -26.28
C PRO A 230 14.77 -6.33 -26.37
N PHE A 231 14.21 -7.09 -25.44
CA PHE A 231 14.40 -8.55 -25.39
C PHE A 231 13.50 -9.29 -26.37
N VAL A 232 12.36 -8.72 -26.76
CA VAL A 232 11.56 -9.19 -27.88
C VAL A 232 12.36 -9.08 -29.18
N ARG A 233 13.04 -7.95 -29.41
CA ARG A 233 13.91 -7.76 -30.58
C ARG A 233 15.05 -8.75 -30.61
N LYS A 234 15.78 -8.94 -29.49
CA LYS A 234 16.87 -9.92 -29.37
C LYS A 234 16.38 -11.35 -29.64
N THR A 235 15.17 -11.68 -29.17
CA THR A 235 14.54 -12.99 -29.40
C THR A 235 14.22 -13.19 -30.88
N PHE A 236 13.70 -12.17 -31.56
CA PHE A 236 13.44 -12.21 -33.00
C PHE A 236 14.70 -12.40 -33.82
N GLN A 237 15.79 -11.72 -33.49
CA GLN A 237 17.09 -11.87 -34.11
C GLN A 237 17.62 -13.29 -33.92
N GLU A 238 17.51 -13.87 -32.72
CA GLU A 238 17.90 -15.26 -32.44
C GLU A 238 17.12 -16.28 -33.30
N GLU A 239 15.80 -16.04 -33.50
CA GLU A 239 15.00 -16.91 -34.37
C GLU A 239 15.42 -16.81 -35.83
N LEU A 240 15.78 -15.61 -36.31
CA LEU A 240 16.37 -15.46 -37.67
C LEU A 240 17.70 -16.20 -37.81
N ASP A 241 18.58 -16.13 -36.79
CA ASP A 241 19.85 -16.85 -36.79
C ASP A 241 19.66 -18.36 -36.86
N LYS A 242 18.73 -18.90 -36.05
CA LYS A 242 18.41 -20.35 -36.09
C LYS A 242 17.88 -20.80 -37.46
N ILE A 243 17.03 -19.98 -38.08
CA ILE A 243 16.53 -20.27 -39.43
C ILE A 243 17.70 -20.21 -40.43
N GLY A 244 18.61 -19.23 -40.26
CA GLY A 244 19.82 -19.11 -41.09
C GLY A 244 20.74 -20.30 -40.97
N GLU A 245 21.00 -20.81 -39.77
CA GLU A 245 21.77 -22.02 -39.52
C GLU A 245 21.17 -23.26 -40.25
N ILE A 246 19.82 -23.39 -40.21
CA ILE A 246 19.11 -24.48 -40.87
C ILE A 246 19.20 -24.38 -42.40
N ASN A 247 19.02 -23.15 -42.92
CA ASN A 247 19.00 -22.90 -44.36
C ASN A 247 20.41 -22.75 -44.97
N GLY A 248 21.44 -22.54 -44.16
CA GLY A 248 22.81 -22.20 -44.63
C GLY A 248 22.88 -20.77 -45.19
N GLU A 249 22.06 -19.85 -44.71
CA GLU A 249 21.96 -18.48 -45.18
C GLU A 249 22.13 -17.47 -44.04
N ASP A 250 22.61 -16.25 -44.35
CA ASP A 250 22.70 -15.10 -43.42
C ASP A 250 21.49 -14.19 -43.56
N TYR A 251 20.69 -14.09 -42.49
CA TYR A 251 19.50 -13.21 -42.42
C TYR A 251 19.71 -11.95 -41.58
N THR A 252 20.93 -11.53 -41.25
CA THR A 252 21.21 -10.31 -40.47
C THR A 252 20.60 -9.05 -41.10
N ARG A 253 20.45 -9.03 -42.45
CA ARG A 253 19.74 -7.94 -43.16
C ARG A 253 18.27 -7.77 -42.74
N LEU A 254 17.65 -8.78 -42.11
CA LEU A 254 16.24 -8.76 -41.68
C LEU A 254 16.07 -8.40 -40.20
N TYR A 255 17.14 -8.19 -39.46
CA TYR A 255 17.11 -7.91 -38.01
C TYR A 255 16.25 -6.70 -37.59
N ASN A 256 16.09 -5.70 -38.49
CA ASN A 256 15.37 -4.49 -38.23
C ASN A 256 13.97 -4.44 -38.84
N VAL A 257 13.46 -5.56 -39.35
CA VAL A 257 12.08 -5.62 -39.87
C VAL A 257 11.08 -5.40 -38.74
N ARG A 258 10.02 -4.68 -39.03
CA ARG A 258 8.96 -4.40 -38.05
C ARG A 258 8.10 -5.63 -37.81
N ILE A 259 8.05 -6.08 -36.59
CA ILE A 259 7.27 -7.24 -36.16
C ILE A 259 5.76 -7.04 -36.43
N ASP A 260 5.23 -5.85 -36.20
CA ASP A 260 3.81 -5.50 -36.40
C ASP A 260 3.27 -5.77 -37.81
N ASP A 261 4.11 -5.61 -38.81
CA ASP A 261 3.70 -5.72 -40.21
C ASP A 261 3.32 -7.16 -40.58
N TYR A 262 3.73 -8.14 -39.78
CA TYR A 262 3.58 -9.58 -40.04
C TYR A 262 2.68 -10.33 -39.07
N LEU A 263 2.25 -9.75 -37.98
CA LEU A 263 1.53 -10.43 -36.89
C LEU A 263 0.22 -11.16 -37.29
N LYS A 264 -0.34 -10.89 -38.44
CA LYS A 264 -1.64 -11.45 -38.89
C LYS A 264 -1.53 -12.38 -40.10
N ARG A 265 -0.31 -12.65 -40.58
CA ARG A 265 -0.11 -13.45 -41.77
C ARG A 265 0.10 -14.92 -41.42
N ASN A 266 -0.50 -15.83 -42.18
CA ASN A 266 -0.13 -17.25 -42.14
C ASN A 266 0.96 -17.54 -43.17
N LEU A 267 1.59 -18.71 -43.08
CA LEU A 267 2.70 -19.11 -44.00
C LEU A 267 2.25 -19.64 -45.36
N VAL A 268 0.94 -19.78 -45.59
CA VAL A 268 0.42 -20.32 -46.82
C VAL A 268 0.55 -19.31 -47.96
N GLY A 269 1.26 -19.70 -49.03
CA GLY A 269 1.49 -18.84 -50.18
C GLY A 269 2.59 -17.79 -50.03
N ILE A 270 3.28 -17.69 -48.88
CA ILE A 270 4.39 -16.76 -48.64
C ILE A 270 5.70 -17.48 -49.01
N GLN A 271 6.58 -16.77 -49.73
CA GLN A 271 7.88 -17.29 -50.17
C GLN A 271 9.04 -16.32 -49.87
N GLY A 272 10.28 -16.80 -49.98
CA GLY A 272 11.48 -15.98 -49.80
C GLY A 272 11.59 -15.38 -48.40
N ASP A 273 12.18 -14.20 -48.31
CA ASP A 273 12.40 -13.47 -47.04
C ASP A 273 11.12 -13.25 -46.25
N ASP A 274 10.01 -12.98 -46.89
CA ASP A 274 8.70 -12.78 -46.18
C ASP A 274 8.28 -14.05 -45.42
N ARG A 275 8.58 -15.25 -45.94
CA ARG A 275 8.29 -16.51 -45.24
C ARG A 275 9.21 -16.68 -44.03
N VAL A 276 10.49 -16.37 -44.18
CA VAL A 276 11.46 -16.39 -43.08
C VAL A 276 11.07 -15.44 -41.97
N ILE A 277 10.79 -14.20 -42.33
CA ILE A 277 10.33 -13.14 -41.38
C ILE A 277 9.07 -13.60 -40.65
N GLN A 278 8.05 -14.06 -41.39
CA GLN A 278 6.79 -14.47 -40.76
C GLN A 278 6.97 -15.64 -39.81
N HIS A 279 7.85 -16.62 -40.18
CA HIS A 279 8.13 -17.75 -39.29
C HIS A 279 8.87 -17.31 -38.03
N ALA A 280 9.92 -16.49 -38.16
CA ALA A 280 10.66 -15.92 -37.02
C ALA A 280 9.75 -15.12 -36.09
N ILE A 281 8.80 -14.31 -36.64
CA ILE A 281 7.83 -13.56 -35.85
C ILE A 281 6.88 -14.50 -35.13
N ASN A 282 6.34 -15.53 -35.76
CA ASN A 282 5.44 -16.49 -35.13
C ASN A 282 6.12 -17.18 -33.94
N MET A 283 7.38 -17.60 -34.10
CA MET A 283 8.17 -18.17 -32.99
C MET A 283 8.41 -17.16 -31.87
N THR A 284 8.79 -15.94 -32.23
CA THR A 284 8.99 -14.85 -31.26
C THR A 284 7.74 -14.56 -30.45
N VAL A 285 6.59 -14.39 -31.09
CA VAL A 285 5.31 -14.13 -30.42
C VAL A 285 4.94 -15.28 -29.48
N SER A 286 5.13 -16.53 -29.90
CA SER A 286 4.89 -17.70 -29.04
C SER A 286 5.79 -17.69 -27.80
N ARG A 287 7.07 -17.33 -27.95
CA ARG A 287 8.03 -17.21 -26.83
C ARG A 287 7.67 -16.04 -25.90
N VAL A 288 7.22 -14.90 -26.45
CA VAL A 288 6.74 -13.78 -25.65
C VAL A 288 5.50 -14.19 -24.85
N HIS A 289 4.53 -14.85 -25.49
CA HIS A 289 3.34 -15.35 -24.81
C HIS A 289 3.69 -16.26 -23.63
N GLN A 290 4.51 -17.27 -23.84
CA GLN A 290 4.96 -18.20 -22.79
C GLN A 290 5.72 -17.47 -21.67
N SER A 291 6.50 -16.44 -22.00
CA SER A 291 7.23 -15.64 -21.02
C SER A 291 6.28 -14.80 -20.15
N MET A 292 5.21 -14.24 -20.74
CA MET A 292 4.19 -13.50 -20.01
C MET A 292 3.35 -14.43 -19.14
N GLU A 293 2.99 -15.60 -19.64
CA GLU A 293 2.29 -16.62 -18.86
C GLU A 293 3.15 -17.07 -17.65
N ALA A 294 4.44 -17.38 -17.87
CA ALA A 294 5.35 -17.74 -16.80
C ALA A 294 5.51 -16.63 -15.75
N PHE A 295 5.58 -15.36 -16.19
CA PHE A 295 5.64 -14.20 -15.28
C PHE A 295 4.41 -14.14 -14.37
N VAL A 296 3.21 -14.22 -14.95
CA VAL A 296 1.96 -14.17 -14.19
C VAL A 296 1.85 -15.37 -13.23
N HIS A 297 2.19 -16.58 -13.69
CA HIS A 297 2.20 -17.76 -12.83
C HIS A 297 3.15 -17.64 -11.65
N ASN A 298 4.39 -17.17 -11.86
CA ASN A 298 5.36 -16.96 -10.78
C ASN A 298 4.85 -15.97 -9.75
N MET A 299 4.33 -14.82 -10.18
CA MET A 299 3.81 -13.79 -9.26
C MET A 299 2.60 -14.24 -8.43
N ASN A 300 1.90 -15.30 -8.84
CA ASN A 300 0.77 -15.86 -8.08
C ASN A 300 1.14 -17.12 -7.27
N SER A 301 2.30 -17.72 -7.49
CA SER A 301 2.65 -19.03 -6.94
C SER A 301 3.80 -18.97 -5.94
N ILE A 302 4.76 -18.06 -6.12
CA ILE A 302 5.95 -18.01 -5.26
C ILE A 302 5.69 -17.14 -4.03
N HIS A 303 5.71 -17.78 -2.85
CA HIS A 303 5.48 -17.14 -1.56
C HIS A 303 6.79 -16.63 -0.94
N SER A 304 7.43 -15.64 -1.55
CA SER A 304 8.67 -15.04 -1.06
C SER A 304 8.46 -13.99 0.03
N ARG A 305 7.24 -13.48 0.18
CA ARG A 305 6.89 -12.50 1.21
C ARG A 305 6.57 -13.17 2.53
N GLY A 306 7.02 -12.56 3.64
CA GLY A 306 6.78 -13.07 5.00
C GLY A 306 5.30 -13.40 5.28
N GLY A 307 5.05 -14.45 6.06
CA GLY A 307 3.70 -14.87 6.41
C GLY A 307 2.98 -15.68 5.32
N ASN A 308 3.72 -16.38 4.47
CA ASN A 308 3.19 -17.19 3.38
C ASN A 308 2.36 -16.37 2.38
N GLN A 309 2.90 -15.22 1.98
CA GLN A 309 2.29 -14.31 1.01
C GLN A 309 3.05 -14.36 -0.32
N VAL A 310 2.32 -14.19 -1.43
CA VAL A 310 2.93 -13.81 -2.72
C VAL A 310 3.36 -12.34 -2.67
N VAL A 311 4.27 -11.95 -3.55
CA VAL A 311 4.70 -10.56 -3.68
C VAL A 311 3.51 -9.67 -4.06
N PHE A 312 3.29 -8.59 -3.32
CA PHE A 312 2.29 -7.58 -3.68
C PHE A 312 2.82 -6.75 -4.86
N SER A 313 2.66 -7.30 -6.05
CA SER A 313 3.29 -6.82 -7.28
C SER A 313 2.32 -6.07 -8.18
N SER A 314 2.85 -5.12 -8.95
CA SER A 314 2.12 -4.37 -9.98
C SER A 314 2.99 -4.18 -11.22
N ILE A 315 2.36 -4.07 -12.39
CA ILE A 315 3.02 -3.66 -13.63
C ILE A 315 2.23 -2.53 -14.27
N ASN A 316 2.95 -1.50 -14.71
CA ASN A 316 2.39 -0.37 -15.45
C ASN A 316 2.86 -0.47 -16.90
N TYR A 317 1.97 -0.30 -17.86
CA TYR A 317 2.24 -0.42 -19.29
C TYR A 317 1.17 0.30 -20.13
N GLY A 318 1.33 0.30 -21.45
CA GLY A 318 0.32 0.81 -22.39
C GLY A 318 0.81 1.98 -23.26
N THR A 319 1.99 2.53 -22.98
CA THR A 319 2.50 3.71 -23.68
C THR A 319 3.64 3.42 -24.66
N ASP A 320 4.23 2.23 -24.68
CA ASP A 320 5.17 1.87 -25.72
C ASP A 320 4.47 1.61 -27.06
N THR A 321 4.80 2.42 -28.06
CA THR A 321 4.26 2.34 -29.43
C THR A 321 5.15 1.58 -30.40
N SER A 322 6.30 1.10 -29.95
CA SER A 322 7.16 0.22 -30.77
C SER A 322 6.48 -1.10 -31.09
N ALA A 323 6.90 -1.77 -32.14
CA ALA A 323 6.36 -3.06 -32.53
C ALA A 323 6.56 -4.11 -31.41
N GLU A 324 7.72 -4.06 -30.75
CA GLU A 324 8.11 -4.95 -29.66
C GLU A 324 7.30 -4.68 -28.40
N GLY A 325 7.19 -3.42 -27.99
CA GLY A 325 6.39 -3.04 -26.82
C GLY A 325 4.91 -3.38 -27.00
N ARG A 326 4.37 -3.15 -28.20
CA ARG A 326 2.99 -3.57 -28.55
C ARG A 326 2.82 -5.10 -28.51
N CYS A 327 3.84 -5.86 -28.87
CA CYS A 327 3.84 -7.32 -28.74
C CYS A 327 3.77 -7.73 -27.25
N VAL A 328 4.59 -7.13 -26.38
CA VAL A 328 4.55 -7.36 -24.93
C VAL A 328 3.16 -7.04 -24.37
N ILE A 329 2.63 -5.86 -24.69
CA ILE A 329 1.30 -5.41 -24.23
C ILE A 329 0.22 -6.41 -24.66
N ARG A 330 0.25 -6.86 -25.92
CA ARG A 330 -0.75 -7.80 -26.44
C ARG A 330 -0.67 -9.15 -25.71
N GLU A 331 0.54 -9.67 -25.51
CA GLU A 331 0.68 -11.00 -24.94
C GLU A 331 0.44 -11.03 -23.42
N ILE A 332 0.77 -9.97 -22.68
CA ILE A 332 0.38 -9.89 -21.25
C ILE A 332 -1.15 -9.76 -21.11
N LEU A 333 -1.81 -9.05 -22.02
CA LEU A 333 -3.28 -8.96 -22.05
C LEU A 333 -3.92 -10.30 -22.43
N ASN A 334 -3.36 -11.03 -23.40
CA ASN A 334 -3.82 -12.36 -23.79
C ASN A 334 -3.74 -13.32 -22.60
N THR A 335 -2.58 -13.42 -21.97
CA THR A 335 -2.35 -14.26 -20.79
C THR A 335 -3.32 -13.93 -19.66
N THR A 336 -3.55 -12.64 -19.43
CA THR A 336 -4.51 -12.19 -18.41
C THR A 336 -5.93 -12.58 -18.76
N TYR A 337 -6.33 -12.42 -20.01
CA TYR A 337 -7.66 -12.81 -20.49
C TYR A 337 -7.92 -14.31 -20.39
N GLU A 338 -6.93 -15.13 -20.71
CA GLU A 338 -6.98 -16.59 -20.58
C GLU A 338 -7.03 -17.03 -19.13
N GLY A 339 -6.29 -16.35 -18.25
CA GLY A 339 -6.18 -16.66 -16.82
C GLY A 339 -5.15 -17.73 -16.52
N VAL A 340 -4.95 -18.01 -15.23
CA VAL A 340 -3.95 -18.99 -14.75
C VAL A 340 -4.59 -20.35 -14.48
N GLY A 341 -3.81 -21.43 -14.59
CA GLY A 341 -4.27 -22.79 -14.38
C GLY A 341 -5.44 -23.13 -15.32
N ASN A 342 -6.58 -23.48 -14.75
CA ASN A 342 -7.79 -23.81 -15.53
C ASN A 342 -8.60 -22.55 -15.94
N GLY A 343 -7.97 -21.39 -16.11
CA GLY A 343 -8.60 -20.13 -16.48
C GLY A 343 -9.06 -19.29 -15.28
N SER A 344 -8.49 -19.50 -14.09
CA SER A 344 -8.74 -18.65 -12.93
C SER A 344 -8.16 -17.26 -13.10
N THR A 345 -8.78 -16.26 -12.49
CA THR A 345 -8.25 -14.89 -12.53
C THR A 345 -6.99 -14.79 -11.68
N ALA A 346 -5.88 -14.35 -12.26
CA ALA A 346 -4.67 -14.03 -11.53
C ALA A 346 -4.89 -12.77 -10.67
N ILE A 347 -4.45 -12.79 -9.41
CA ILE A 347 -4.54 -11.62 -8.52
C ILE A 347 -3.32 -10.72 -8.72
N PHE A 348 -2.15 -11.30 -8.95
CA PHE A 348 -0.88 -10.60 -9.16
C PHE A 348 -0.23 -10.98 -10.51
N PRO A 349 0.54 -10.07 -11.10
CA PRO A 349 0.67 -8.66 -10.72
C PRO A 349 -0.63 -7.89 -11.00
N ILE A 350 -0.91 -6.87 -10.18
CA ILE A 350 -1.95 -5.90 -10.49
C ILE A 350 -1.53 -5.15 -11.74
N GLN A 351 -2.34 -5.23 -12.79
CA GLN A 351 -2.02 -4.60 -14.06
C GLN A 351 -2.63 -3.22 -14.15
N ILE A 352 -1.86 -2.27 -14.68
CA ILE A 352 -2.22 -0.85 -14.72
C ILE A 352 -1.93 -0.33 -16.12
N TRP A 353 -3.01 -0.01 -16.84
CA TRP A 353 -2.94 0.63 -18.15
C TRP A 353 -2.70 2.13 -18.00
N LYS A 354 -1.69 2.66 -18.65
CA LYS A 354 -1.42 4.09 -18.76
C LYS A 354 -2.14 4.66 -19.98
N LYS A 355 -3.19 5.45 -19.76
CA LYS A 355 -3.94 6.13 -20.82
C LYS A 355 -3.31 7.49 -21.11
N LYS A 356 -3.01 7.77 -22.41
CA LYS A 356 -2.36 9.00 -22.85
C LYS A 356 -2.89 9.45 -24.23
N ARG A 357 -3.18 10.76 -24.36
CA ARG A 357 -3.53 11.37 -25.65
C ARG A 357 -2.38 11.28 -26.63
N GLY A 358 -2.68 10.97 -27.89
CA GLY A 358 -1.67 10.75 -28.93
C GLY A 358 -0.98 9.38 -28.86
N VAL A 359 -1.39 8.52 -27.91
CA VAL A 359 -0.85 7.17 -27.75
C VAL A 359 -1.97 6.10 -27.81
N SER A 360 -3.05 6.29 -27.02
CA SER A 360 -4.10 5.28 -26.87
C SER A 360 -5.49 5.87 -26.64
N TYR A 361 -5.70 7.14 -26.94
CA TYR A 361 -6.94 7.85 -26.62
C TYR A 361 -7.96 7.84 -27.77
N LEU A 362 -7.53 8.14 -28.99
CA LEU A 362 -8.35 8.26 -30.19
C LEU A 362 -8.17 7.05 -31.11
N PRO A 363 -9.15 6.74 -31.99
CA PRO A 363 -9.05 5.61 -32.91
C PRO A 363 -7.83 5.60 -33.84
N GLU A 364 -7.27 6.77 -34.14
CA GLU A 364 -6.04 6.93 -34.92
C GLU A 364 -4.76 6.72 -34.10
N ASP A 365 -4.84 6.74 -32.79
CA ASP A 365 -3.68 6.55 -31.92
C ASP A 365 -3.12 5.11 -32.04
N ARG A 366 -1.81 4.98 -32.02
CA ARG A 366 -1.09 3.74 -32.29
C ARG A 366 -1.51 2.56 -31.39
N ASN A 367 -1.80 2.81 -30.12
CA ASN A 367 -2.19 1.79 -29.14
C ASN A 367 -3.69 1.75 -28.83
N TYR A 368 -4.53 2.39 -29.64
CA TYR A 368 -5.96 2.40 -29.40
C TYR A 368 -6.61 1.00 -29.49
N ASP A 369 -6.16 0.17 -30.44
CA ASP A 369 -6.60 -1.22 -30.56
C ASP A 369 -6.29 -2.04 -29.30
N LEU A 370 -5.10 -1.84 -28.72
CA LEU A 370 -4.68 -2.48 -27.48
C LEU A 370 -5.43 -1.93 -26.27
N TYR A 371 -5.75 -0.62 -26.24
CA TYR A 371 -6.60 -0.02 -25.21
C TYR A 371 -8.01 -0.64 -25.21
N LYS A 372 -8.63 -0.82 -26.38
CA LYS A 372 -9.93 -1.52 -26.49
C LYS A 372 -9.82 -2.95 -25.97
N PHE A 373 -8.73 -3.63 -26.29
CA PHE A 373 -8.47 -4.97 -25.76
C PHE A 373 -8.26 -4.96 -24.24
N ALA A 374 -7.54 -3.99 -23.70
CA ALA A 374 -7.37 -3.81 -22.26
C ALA A 374 -8.71 -3.63 -21.53
N CYS A 375 -9.63 -2.82 -22.09
CA CYS A 375 -10.99 -2.68 -21.57
C CYS A 375 -11.77 -4.00 -21.59
N LYS A 376 -11.65 -4.81 -22.67
CA LYS A 376 -12.24 -6.15 -22.76
C LYS A 376 -11.67 -7.10 -21.70
N VAL A 377 -10.37 -7.05 -21.47
CA VAL A 377 -9.72 -7.87 -20.43
C VAL A 377 -10.19 -7.44 -19.03
N SER A 378 -10.26 -6.13 -18.75
CA SER A 378 -10.76 -5.59 -17.49
C SER A 378 -12.20 -6.00 -17.21
N ALA A 379 -13.05 -6.00 -18.22
CA ALA A 379 -14.44 -6.45 -18.13
C ALA A 379 -14.58 -7.94 -17.73
N ARG A 380 -13.55 -8.74 -17.95
CA ARG A 380 -13.56 -10.17 -17.59
C ARG A 380 -12.75 -10.48 -16.33
N ARG A 381 -11.63 -9.75 -16.07
CA ARG A 381 -10.59 -10.17 -15.11
C ARG A 381 -10.28 -9.14 -14.02
N PHE A 382 -11.03 -8.05 -13.85
CA PHE A 382 -10.77 -6.92 -12.94
C PHE A 382 -9.55 -6.07 -13.30
N PHE A 383 -8.70 -6.53 -14.17
CA PHE A 383 -7.45 -5.88 -14.61
C PHE A 383 -7.43 -5.77 -16.14
N PRO A 384 -6.72 -4.77 -16.68
CA PRO A 384 -6.00 -3.71 -15.98
C PRO A 384 -6.91 -2.66 -15.33
N ASN A 385 -6.38 -1.99 -14.28
CA ASN A 385 -6.83 -0.68 -13.84
C ASN A 385 -6.28 0.40 -14.79
N PHE A 386 -6.73 1.65 -14.64
CA PHE A 386 -6.39 2.72 -15.57
C PHE A 386 -5.78 3.92 -14.85
N VAL A 387 -4.63 4.41 -15.34
CA VAL A 387 -4.00 5.67 -14.94
C VAL A 387 -4.17 6.68 -16.05
N ASN A 388 -4.60 7.88 -15.70
CA ASN A 388 -4.72 9.02 -16.61
C ASN A 388 -3.44 9.85 -16.56
N LEU A 389 -2.60 9.76 -17.60
CA LEU A 389 -1.39 10.56 -17.71
C LEU A 389 -1.67 12.00 -18.12
N ASP A 390 -2.87 12.30 -18.61
CA ASP A 390 -3.30 13.64 -19.03
C ASP A 390 -3.92 14.46 -17.90
N ALA A 391 -4.15 13.86 -16.70
CA ALA A 391 -4.56 14.63 -15.54
C ALA A 391 -3.48 15.68 -15.20
N PRO A 392 -3.86 16.95 -14.92
CA PRO A 392 -2.89 18.04 -14.76
C PRO A 392 -1.76 17.77 -13.75
N PHE A 393 -2.07 17.06 -12.66
CA PHE A 393 -1.08 16.69 -11.64
C PHE A 393 -0.21 15.48 -12.02
N ASN A 394 -0.52 14.77 -13.12
CA ASN A 394 0.29 13.69 -13.69
C ASN A 394 1.14 14.15 -14.89
N HIS A 395 0.94 15.39 -15.34
CA HIS A 395 1.72 15.95 -16.44
C HIS A 395 3.19 16.13 -16.05
N HIS A 396 4.08 15.82 -17.00
CA HIS A 396 5.51 16.10 -16.91
C HIS A 396 5.96 16.91 -18.12
N GLU A 397 6.64 18.01 -17.89
CA GLU A 397 7.02 19.00 -18.90
C GLU A 397 7.97 18.46 -19.97
N LEU A 398 8.78 17.46 -19.62
CA LEU A 398 9.75 16.83 -20.51
C LEU A 398 9.17 15.67 -21.32
N TRP A 399 7.91 15.28 -21.07
CA TRP A 399 7.29 14.19 -21.81
C TRP A 399 7.00 14.59 -23.26
N THR A 400 7.51 13.84 -24.23
CA THR A 400 7.19 13.99 -25.66
C THR A 400 6.91 12.61 -26.27
N PRO A 401 6.03 12.50 -27.27
CA PRO A 401 5.67 11.22 -27.88
C PRO A 401 6.82 10.54 -28.64
N ASP A 402 7.80 11.34 -29.10
CA ASP A 402 8.92 10.85 -29.91
C ASP A 402 10.14 10.45 -29.07
N ASP A 403 10.18 10.76 -27.78
CA ASP A 403 11.26 10.35 -26.89
C ASP A 403 11.15 8.83 -26.59
N PRO A 404 12.12 8.00 -26.99
CA PRO A 404 12.11 6.57 -26.68
C PRO A 404 12.21 6.26 -25.18
N LYS A 405 12.64 7.24 -24.38
CA LYS A 405 12.74 7.14 -22.92
C LYS A 405 11.64 7.92 -22.19
N ARG A 406 10.56 8.31 -22.87
CA ARG A 406 9.45 9.09 -22.29
C ARG A 406 8.82 8.44 -21.07
N TYR A 407 8.96 7.12 -20.90
CA TYR A 407 8.50 6.40 -19.72
C TYR A 407 9.10 6.92 -18.40
N GLN A 408 10.27 7.59 -18.45
CA GLN A 408 10.92 8.20 -17.29
C GLN A 408 10.13 9.40 -16.74
N TYR A 409 9.31 10.01 -17.59
CA TYR A 409 8.47 11.17 -17.30
C TYR A 409 7.00 10.81 -17.07
N GLU A 410 6.69 9.53 -16.97
CA GLU A 410 5.35 9.03 -16.73
C GLU A 410 5.15 8.64 -15.28
N VAL A 411 4.05 9.07 -14.68
CA VAL A 411 3.67 8.57 -13.37
C VAL A 411 3.38 7.08 -13.45
N ALA A 412 3.78 6.36 -12.42
CA ALA A 412 3.40 4.98 -12.19
C ALA A 412 2.79 4.83 -10.79
N THR A 413 1.80 3.97 -10.68
CA THR A 413 1.13 3.66 -9.42
C THR A 413 1.45 2.24 -8.97
N MET A 414 1.33 2.02 -7.67
CA MET A 414 1.42 0.71 -7.06
C MET A 414 0.02 0.25 -6.64
N GLY A 415 -0.30 -0.98 -6.98
CA GLY A 415 -1.42 -1.80 -6.58
C GLY A 415 -2.71 -1.10 -6.24
N CYS A 416 -2.89 -0.83 -4.96
CA CYS A 416 -4.15 -0.28 -4.47
C CYS A 416 -4.31 1.20 -4.79
N ARG A 417 -3.27 2.06 -4.69
CA ARG A 417 -3.36 3.50 -5.04
C ARG A 417 -2.09 4.33 -4.85
N THR A 418 -1.03 3.78 -4.26
CA THR A 418 0.17 4.56 -3.92
C THR A 418 0.79 5.19 -5.16
N ARG A 419 1.00 6.50 -5.10
CA ARG A 419 1.58 7.32 -6.15
C ARG A 419 2.85 7.98 -5.62
N VAL A 420 3.95 7.82 -6.35
CA VAL A 420 5.23 8.47 -6.07
C VAL A 420 5.69 9.12 -7.35
N PHE A 421 5.75 10.44 -7.41
CA PHE A 421 6.11 11.17 -8.64
C PHE A 421 6.87 12.46 -8.34
N GLU A 422 6.28 13.41 -7.61
CA GLU A 422 6.94 14.64 -7.20
C GLU A 422 8.13 14.35 -6.29
N ASN A 423 9.25 15.05 -6.49
CA ASN A 423 10.47 14.88 -5.71
C ASN A 423 11.13 16.24 -5.46
N ARG A 424 11.24 16.65 -4.21
CA ARG A 424 11.89 17.92 -3.81
C ARG A 424 13.41 17.83 -3.80
N PHE A 425 13.97 16.63 -3.84
CA PHE A 425 15.41 16.37 -3.68
C PHE A 425 16.07 15.79 -4.92
N GLY A 426 15.33 15.66 -6.02
CA GLY A 426 15.83 15.09 -7.27
C GLY A 426 14.80 15.18 -8.39
N PRO A 427 14.96 14.36 -9.43
CA PRO A 427 14.08 14.40 -10.60
C PRO A 427 12.64 14.01 -10.22
N LYS A 428 11.68 14.66 -10.89
CA LYS A 428 10.27 14.27 -10.86
C LYS A 428 10.12 12.97 -11.65
N THR A 429 10.07 11.85 -10.96
CA THR A 429 9.93 10.50 -11.54
C THR A 429 9.36 9.53 -10.54
N SER A 430 8.76 8.44 -11.01
CA SER A 430 8.40 7.29 -10.18
C SER A 430 9.54 6.28 -10.05
N ILE A 431 10.43 6.21 -11.02
CA ILE A 431 11.44 5.14 -11.17
C ILE A 431 12.50 5.20 -10.07
N GLY A 432 12.79 4.03 -9.47
CA GLY A 432 13.79 3.90 -8.41
C GLY A 432 13.38 4.56 -7.08
N ARG A 433 12.10 4.84 -6.89
CA ARG A 433 11.56 5.53 -5.72
C ARG A 433 10.39 4.76 -5.12
N GLY A 434 10.05 5.09 -3.88
CA GLY A 434 8.94 4.48 -3.19
C GLY A 434 8.49 5.27 -1.96
N ASN A 435 7.49 4.74 -1.28
CA ASN A 435 7.03 5.25 0.00
C ASN A 435 7.88 4.64 1.12
N LEU A 436 8.35 5.47 2.04
CA LEU A 436 9.12 5.04 3.21
C LEU A 436 8.22 4.52 4.33
N SER A 437 7.17 5.27 4.62
CA SER A 437 6.17 4.95 5.65
C SER A 437 4.97 5.88 5.53
N PHE A 438 3.85 5.49 6.17
CA PHE A 438 2.66 6.33 6.23
C PHE A 438 1.89 6.16 7.54
N THR A 439 1.18 7.22 7.90
CA THR A 439 0.35 7.31 9.10
C THR A 439 -1.02 7.87 8.73
N THR A 440 -2.08 7.28 9.24
CA THR A 440 -3.46 7.69 8.95
C THR A 440 -4.10 8.37 10.14
N ILE A 441 -4.79 9.48 9.90
CA ILE A 441 -5.55 10.25 10.89
C ILE A 441 -7.01 9.80 10.89
N ASN A 442 -7.57 9.62 12.09
CA ASN A 442 -8.99 9.42 12.32
C ASN A 442 -9.70 10.78 12.38
N ILE A 443 -10.05 11.33 11.21
CA ILE A 443 -10.74 12.63 11.16
C ILE A 443 -12.17 12.56 11.68
N VAL A 444 -12.81 11.39 11.67
CA VAL A 444 -14.17 11.18 12.22
C VAL A 444 -14.19 11.46 13.72
N LYS A 445 -13.22 10.91 14.45
CA LYS A 445 -13.11 11.16 15.90
C LYS A 445 -12.99 12.63 16.23
N LEU A 446 -12.18 13.38 15.46
CA LEU A 446 -12.02 14.82 15.66
C LEU A 446 -13.36 15.57 15.51
N ALA A 447 -14.17 15.13 14.54
CA ALA A 447 -15.50 15.70 14.30
C ALA A 447 -16.49 15.32 15.41
N ILE A 448 -16.51 14.04 15.86
CA ILE A 448 -17.38 13.59 16.96
C ILE A 448 -17.12 14.41 18.23
N GLU A 449 -15.86 14.67 18.56
CA GLU A 449 -15.49 15.48 19.74
C GLU A 449 -15.93 16.94 19.67
N CYS A 450 -16.31 17.43 18.49
CA CYS A 450 -16.85 18.76 18.27
C CYS A 450 -18.39 18.81 18.25
N MET A 451 -19.09 17.67 18.17
CA MET A 451 -20.56 17.63 18.02
C MET A 451 -21.33 18.34 19.13
N GLY A 452 -20.77 18.41 20.34
CA GLY A 452 -21.37 19.11 21.46
C GLY A 452 -21.36 20.66 21.38
N ILE A 453 -20.70 21.24 20.39
CA ILE A 453 -20.62 22.67 20.16
C ILE A 453 -21.87 23.08 19.37
N GLU A 454 -22.73 23.97 19.96
CA GLU A 454 -24.01 24.36 19.37
C GLU A 454 -23.83 25.13 18.06
N SER A 455 -22.94 26.15 18.07
CA SER A 455 -22.64 26.94 16.88
C SER A 455 -21.91 26.07 15.83
N ARG A 456 -22.50 26.01 14.66
CA ARG A 456 -21.93 25.27 13.54
C ARG A 456 -20.55 25.82 13.08
N GLU A 457 -20.42 27.14 13.08
CA GLU A 457 -19.18 27.81 12.70
C GLU A 457 -18.07 27.51 13.71
N ASP A 458 -18.37 27.61 15.00
CA ASP A 458 -17.44 27.29 16.09
C ASP A 458 -17.06 25.81 16.09
N ARG A 459 -18.02 24.93 15.79
CA ARG A 459 -17.77 23.48 15.62
C ARG A 459 -16.77 23.20 14.52
N ILE A 460 -16.95 23.81 13.36
CA ILE A 460 -16.04 23.67 12.23
C ILE A 460 -14.67 24.28 12.56
N HIS A 461 -14.65 25.44 13.23
CA HIS A 461 -13.40 26.09 13.64
C HIS A 461 -12.59 25.21 14.60
N GLU A 462 -13.23 24.67 15.63
CA GLU A 462 -12.57 23.78 16.61
C GLU A 462 -12.10 22.47 15.95
N PHE A 463 -12.87 21.94 14.98
CA PHE A 463 -12.44 20.78 14.20
C PHE A 463 -11.13 21.05 13.45
N PHE A 464 -11.00 22.19 12.76
CA PHE A 464 -9.75 22.52 12.06
C PHE A 464 -8.57 22.70 13.00
N LYS A 465 -8.78 23.24 14.19
CA LYS A 465 -7.74 23.36 15.22
C LYS A 465 -7.26 21.99 15.71
N LYS A 466 -8.19 21.06 15.98
CA LYS A 466 -7.87 19.68 16.34
C LYS A 466 -7.16 18.95 15.19
N LEU A 467 -7.59 19.19 13.95
CA LEU A 467 -6.97 18.61 12.77
C LEU A 467 -5.51 19.09 12.59
N ASP A 468 -5.25 20.40 12.76
CA ASP A 468 -3.87 20.94 12.72
C ASP A 468 -2.96 20.27 13.75
N ASN A 469 -3.44 20.17 14.98
CA ASN A 469 -2.67 19.51 16.05
C ASN A 469 -2.38 18.03 15.74
N THR A 470 -3.38 17.31 15.25
CA THR A 470 -3.21 15.88 14.93
C THR A 470 -2.28 15.66 13.71
N LEU A 471 -2.35 16.56 12.73
CA LEU A 471 -1.43 16.57 11.57
C LEU A 471 0.03 16.77 12.03
N ARG A 472 0.28 17.68 12.99
CA ARG A 472 1.62 17.89 13.55
C ARG A 472 2.16 16.65 14.27
N ILE A 473 1.31 15.97 15.02
CA ILE A 473 1.69 14.71 15.69
C ILE A 473 2.02 13.62 14.65
N ALA A 474 1.22 13.49 13.58
CA ALA A 474 1.46 12.54 12.53
C ALA A 474 2.77 12.85 11.75
N ALA A 475 3.02 14.12 11.44
CA ALA A 475 4.25 14.55 10.78
C ALA A 475 5.49 14.30 11.65
N LYS A 476 5.41 14.62 12.95
CA LYS A 476 6.47 14.31 13.92
C LYS A 476 6.76 12.82 14.01
N GLN A 477 5.71 11.98 14.06
CA GLN A 477 5.88 10.53 14.10
C GLN A 477 6.61 10.00 12.86
N LEU A 478 6.27 10.51 11.68
CA LEU A 478 6.93 10.14 10.44
C LEU A 478 8.39 10.64 10.39
N ASP A 479 8.69 11.82 10.90
CA ASP A 479 10.05 12.32 11.04
C ASP A 479 10.88 11.46 12.01
N GLU A 480 10.32 11.07 13.16
CA GLU A 480 10.95 10.15 14.11
C GLU A 480 11.30 8.80 13.44
N ARG A 481 10.35 8.25 12.65
CA ARG A 481 10.57 7.00 11.90
C ARG A 481 11.61 7.19 10.79
N PHE A 482 11.57 8.29 10.07
CA PHE A 482 12.58 8.63 9.05
C PHE A 482 13.98 8.72 9.65
N ASN A 483 14.13 9.44 10.77
CA ASN A 483 15.40 9.57 11.49
C ASN A 483 15.93 8.23 12.01
N PHE A 484 15.04 7.27 12.27
CA PHE A 484 15.43 5.91 12.61
C PHE A 484 15.81 5.10 11.36
N GLN A 485 15.04 5.20 10.27
CA GLN A 485 15.29 4.48 9.02
C GLN A 485 16.61 4.89 8.36
N LYS A 486 16.96 6.19 8.32
CA LYS A 486 18.18 6.70 7.68
C LYS A 486 19.49 6.15 8.26
N THR A 487 19.45 5.60 9.48
CA THR A 487 20.61 4.97 10.14
C THR A 487 20.85 3.52 9.68
N ALA A 488 20.03 3.00 8.78
CA ALA A 488 20.27 1.69 8.18
C ALA A 488 21.51 1.72 7.28
N LEU A 489 22.23 0.61 7.19
CA LEU A 489 23.39 0.49 6.33
C LEU A 489 23.00 -0.06 4.96
N LYS A 490 23.69 0.37 3.89
CA LYS A 490 23.49 -0.16 2.53
C LYS A 490 23.47 -1.68 2.49
N LYS A 491 24.41 -2.33 3.15
CA LYS A 491 24.52 -3.80 3.20
C LYS A 491 23.31 -4.53 3.80
N GLN A 492 22.41 -3.82 4.49
CA GLN A 492 21.16 -4.40 4.99
C GLN A 492 20.09 -4.52 3.87
N PHE A 493 20.35 -3.90 2.72
CA PHE A 493 19.46 -3.85 1.55
C PHE A 493 20.27 -4.16 0.28
N PRO A 494 20.75 -5.40 0.11
CA PRO A 494 21.71 -5.75 -0.96
C PRO A 494 21.20 -5.43 -2.37
N LEU A 495 19.95 -5.71 -2.68
CA LEU A 495 19.35 -5.42 -3.98
C LEU A 495 18.70 -4.03 -4.01
N LEU A 496 17.91 -3.69 -2.98
CA LEU A 496 17.17 -2.43 -2.95
C LEU A 496 18.13 -1.22 -3.02
N MET A 497 19.17 -1.20 -2.17
CA MET A 497 20.18 -0.15 -2.15
C MET A 497 21.42 -0.48 -2.99
N GLY A 498 21.50 -1.69 -3.55
CA GLY A 498 22.56 -2.10 -4.47
C GLY A 498 22.31 -1.65 -5.91
N ALA A 499 21.05 -1.71 -6.36
CA ALA A 499 20.72 -1.46 -7.76
C ALA A 499 19.39 -0.75 -8.03
N LEU A 500 18.42 -0.80 -7.11
CA LEU A 500 17.04 -0.36 -7.41
C LEU A 500 16.73 1.07 -6.96
N TRP A 501 17.25 1.49 -5.79
CA TRP A 501 16.92 2.83 -5.29
C TRP A 501 17.72 3.90 -6.02
N ILE A 502 17.04 5.01 -6.34
CA ILE A 502 17.66 6.14 -7.04
C ILE A 502 18.88 6.66 -6.25
N ASP A 503 19.99 6.94 -6.95
CA ASP A 503 21.25 7.43 -6.40
C ASP A 503 21.97 6.44 -5.44
N SER A 504 21.48 5.23 -5.25
CA SER A 504 22.10 4.24 -4.33
C SER A 504 23.49 3.76 -4.78
N ASP A 505 23.83 3.94 -6.05
CA ASP A 505 25.19 3.72 -6.60
C ASP A 505 26.24 4.68 -6.02
N LYS A 506 25.81 5.81 -5.43
CA LYS A 506 26.69 6.77 -4.74
C LYS A 506 27.12 6.30 -3.34
N LEU A 507 26.49 5.23 -2.79
CA LEU A 507 26.77 4.71 -1.46
C LEU A 507 27.88 3.66 -1.46
N GLY A 508 28.81 3.75 -0.51
CA GLY A 508 29.72 2.66 -0.17
C GLY A 508 29.02 1.59 0.68
N GLU A 509 29.57 0.38 0.73
CA GLU A 509 28.96 -0.79 1.40
C GLU A 509 28.63 -0.58 2.89
N ASN A 510 29.42 0.22 3.60
CA ASN A 510 29.23 0.50 5.01
C ASN A 510 28.60 1.87 5.29
N ASP A 511 28.19 2.59 4.24
CA ASP A 511 27.51 3.86 4.39
C ASP A 511 26.08 3.65 4.89
N THR A 512 25.59 4.63 5.63
CA THR A 512 24.15 4.70 5.91
C THR A 512 23.38 5.16 4.66
N ILE A 513 22.10 4.81 4.59
CA ILE A 513 21.25 5.23 3.46
C ILE A 513 20.80 6.71 3.56
N GLU A 514 21.30 7.46 4.53
CA GLU A 514 20.87 8.84 4.86
C GLU A 514 20.91 9.79 3.65
N SER A 515 21.94 9.71 2.81
CA SER A 515 22.10 10.62 1.67
C SER A 515 21.12 10.40 0.52
N VAL A 516 20.49 9.23 0.44
CA VAL A 516 19.60 8.84 -0.67
C VAL A 516 18.15 8.58 -0.25
N ILE A 517 17.89 8.32 1.04
CA ILE A 517 16.54 8.01 1.52
C ILE A 517 15.56 9.19 1.36
N ASN A 518 16.05 10.42 1.27
CA ASN A 518 15.24 11.63 1.03
C ASN A 518 14.43 11.61 -0.27
N HIS A 519 14.79 10.77 -1.25
CA HIS A 519 14.00 10.59 -2.47
C HIS A 519 12.67 9.86 -2.22
N GLY A 520 12.54 9.16 -1.11
CA GLY A 520 11.30 8.48 -0.73
C GLY A 520 10.23 9.45 -0.22
N THR A 521 9.00 8.98 -0.12
CA THR A 521 7.85 9.77 0.34
C THR A 521 7.36 9.32 1.70
N LEU A 522 6.82 10.27 2.48
CA LEU A 522 6.14 10.05 3.75
C LEU A 522 4.67 10.40 3.60
N GLY A 523 3.78 9.43 3.83
CA GLY A 523 2.35 9.60 3.62
C GLY A 523 1.61 9.99 4.90
N ILE A 524 0.81 11.07 4.86
CA ILE A 524 -0.20 11.35 5.89
C ILE A 524 -1.56 11.11 5.28
N GLY A 525 -2.21 10.05 5.74
CA GLY A 525 -3.51 9.62 5.24
C GLY A 525 -4.66 10.04 6.14
N PHE A 526 -5.86 9.83 5.64
CA PHE A 526 -7.11 10.06 6.39
C PHE A 526 -8.16 9.02 6.01
N ILE A 527 -9.17 8.87 6.87
CA ILE A 527 -10.30 7.98 6.68
C ILE A 527 -11.58 8.62 7.21
N GLY A 528 -12.73 8.33 6.56
CA GLY A 528 -14.04 8.71 7.07
C GLY A 528 -14.44 10.15 6.76
N LEU A 529 -14.11 10.70 5.58
CA LEU A 529 -14.54 12.05 5.22
C LEU A 529 -16.06 12.17 5.23
N ALA A 530 -16.78 11.16 4.76
CA ALA A 530 -18.24 11.16 4.75
C ALA A 530 -18.83 11.27 6.16
N GLU A 531 -18.38 10.41 7.08
CA GLU A 531 -18.81 10.41 8.47
C GLU A 531 -18.38 11.69 9.22
N THR A 532 -17.22 12.24 8.88
CA THR A 532 -16.75 13.54 9.39
C THR A 532 -17.72 14.65 9.02
N LEU A 533 -18.14 14.72 7.77
CA LEU A 533 -19.09 15.73 7.29
C LEU A 533 -20.47 15.55 7.92
N ILE A 534 -20.95 14.31 8.08
CA ILE A 534 -22.21 14.04 8.79
C ILE A 534 -22.11 14.52 10.23
N ALA A 535 -21.02 14.24 10.94
CA ALA A 535 -20.83 14.69 12.32
C ALA A 535 -20.78 16.23 12.44
N LEU A 536 -20.19 16.93 11.47
CA LEU A 536 -20.06 18.38 11.48
C LEU A 536 -21.33 19.10 11.04
N ILE A 537 -22.00 18.62 9.98
CA ILE A 537 -23.08 19.36 9.30
C ILE A 537 -24.31 18.52 8.93
N GLY A 538 -24.35 17.23 9.28
CA GLY A 538 -25.51 16.37 9.11
C GLY A 538 -25.67 15.72 7.73
N LYS A 539 -24.76 15.95 6.78
CA LYS A 539 -24.79 15.38 5.42
C LYS A 539 -23.37 15.09 4.92
N HIS A 540 -23.22 14.05 4.11
CA HIS A 540 -21.95 13.77 3.45
C HIS A 540 -21.83 14.45 2.07
N HIS A 541 -20.64 14.48 1.52
CA HIS A 541 -20.28 15.21 0.30
C HIS A 541 -20.98 14.72 -0.99
N GLY A 542 -21.51 13.48 -1.03
CA GLY A 542 -22.33 13.00 -2.15
C GLY A 542 -23.76 13.54 -2.14
N GLU A 543 -24.26 14.05 -0.99
CA GLU A 543 -25.65 14.49 -0.81
C GLU A 543 -25.85 15.99 -1.00
N SER A 544 -24.79 16.78 -0.82
CA SER A 544 -24.93 18.23 -0.70
C SER A 544 -23.70 18.96 -1.20
N ALA A 545 -23.92 20.01 -2.01
CA ALA A 545 -22.84 20.89 -2.50
C ALA A 545 -22.09 21.56 -1.35
N GLU A 546 -22.79 21.94 -0.27
CA GLU A 546 -22.19 22.54 0.93
C GLU A 546 -21.25 21.53 1.64
N ALA A 547 -21.68 20.26 1.74
CA ALA A 547 -20.83 19.21 2.30
C ALA A 547 -19.62 18.92 1.40
N GLN A 548 -19.80 18.95 0.08
CA GLN A 548 -18.69 18.82 -0.87
C GLN A 548 -17.68 19.98 -0.70
N GLU A 549 -18.14 21.22 -0.59
CA GLU A 549 -17.27 22.37 -0.38
C GLU A 549 -16.48 22.24 0.93
N LEU A 550 -17.14 21.86 2.03
CA LEU A 550 -16.46 21.64 3.31
C LEU A 550 -15.47 20.47 3.21
N GLY A 551 -15.82 19.38 2.54
CA GLY A 551 -14.93 18.23 2.30
C GLY A 551 -13.65 18.63 1.53
N LEU A 552 -13.80 19.38 0.46
CA LEU A 552 -12.66 19.92 -0.30
C LEU A 552 -11.81 20.88 0.55
N ARG A 553 -12.44 21.72 1.37
CA ARG A 553 -11.74 22.61 2.31
C ARG A 553 -10.93 21.83 3.34
N ILE A 554 -11.46 20.72 3.88
CA ILE A 554 -10.75 19.86 4.83
C ILE A 554 -9.48 19.26 4.17
N VAL A 555 -9.62 18.63 3.01
CA VAL A 555 -8.48 17.97 2.34
C VAL A 555 -7.48 18.99 1.80
N SER A 556 -7.93 20.16 1.33
CA SER A 556 -7.06 21.27 0.94
C SER A 556 -6.26 21.82 2.13
N PHE A 557 -6.88 21.91 3.30
CA PHE A 557 -6.20 22.32 4.53
C PHE A 557 -5.09 21.30 4.90
N MET A 558 -5.42 20.00 4.84
CA MET A 558 -4.43 18.94 5.07
C MET A 558 -3.24 19.09 4.09
N ARG A 559 -3.52 19.29 2.81
CA ARG A 559 -2.45 19.48 1.79
C ARG A 559 -1.59 20.70 2.08
N SER A 560 -2.22 21.82 2.46
CA SER A 560 -1.50 23.06 2.83
C SER A 560 -0.54 22.81 4.00
N LYS A 561 -1.02 22.17 5.06
CA LYS A 561 -0.21 21.84 6.24
C LYS A 561 0.91 20.87 5.91
N ILE A 562 0.65 19.87 5.10
CA ILE A 562 1.65 18.91 4.65
C ILE A 562 2.75 19.60 3.82
N ASN A 563 2.41 20.59 3.00
CA ASN A 563 3.41 21.40 2.30
C ASN A 563 4.29 22.20 3.27
N GLU A 564 3.72 22.77 4.36
CA GLU A 564 4.49 23.40 5.44
C GLU A 564 5.46 22.39 6.09
N PHE A 565 5.03 21.15 6.31
CA PHE A 565 5.89 20.10 6.89
C PHE A 565 7.03 19.70 5.95
N CYS A 566 6.80 19.67 4.63
CA CYS A 566 7.87 19.47 3.66
C CYS A 566 9.00 20.50 3.82
N GLU A 567 8.65 21.77 4.07
CA GLU A 567 9.63 22.84 4.28
C GLU A 567 10.26 22.79 5.69
N THR A 568 9.50 22.38 6.70
CA THR A 568 9.96 22.34 8.09
C THR A 568 10.93 21.19 8.32
N TYR A 569 10.52 19.97 7.93
CA TYR A 569 11.29 18.74 8.18
C TYR A 569 12.24 18.36 7.04
N LYS A 570 12.14 19.03 5.88
CA LYS A 570 12.95 18.75 4.69
C LYS A 570 12.77 17.30 4.20
N HIS A 571 11.52 16.85 4.07
CA HIS A 571 11.14 15.53 3.55
C HIS A 571 10.06 15.66 2.46
N ASN A 572 9.88 14.60 1.66
CA ASN A 572 8.78 14.49 0.69
C ASN A 572 7.51 14.01 1.38
N TYR A 573 6.82 14.87 2.15
CA TYR A 573 5.49 14.54 2.67
C TYR A 573 4.41 14.64 1.58
N SER A 574 3.37 13.81 1.69
CA SER A 574 2.23 13.85 0.78
C SER A 574 0.93 13.46 1.47
N VAL A 575 -0.20 14.00 0.98
CA VAL A 575 -1.54 13.54 1.41
C VAL A 575 -1.85 12.22 0.71
N LEU A 576 -2.30 11.24 1.47
CA LEU A 576 -2.70 9.92 0.97
C LEU A 576 -4.19 9.69 1.22
N ALA A 577 -4.94 9.36 0.17
CA ALA A 577 -6.26 8.77 0.34
C ALA A 577 -6.07 7.30 0.82
N THR A 578 -6.08 7.09 2.13
CA THR A 578 -5.63 5.82 2.77
C THR A 578 -6.32 4.58 2.20
N PRO A 579 -5.58 3.53 1.81
CA PRO A 579 -6.12 2.19 1.62
C PRO A 579 -6.41 1.58 3.00
N ALA A 580 -7.63 1.75 3.50
CA ALA A 580 -7.90 1.56 4.93
C ALA A 580 -7.88 0.10 5.39
N GLU A 581 -8.03 -0.87 4.52
CA GLU A 581 -8.02 -2.30 4.86
C GLU A 581 -8.76 -2.61 6.20
N GLY A 582 -8.07 -3.22 7.18
CA GLY A 582 -8.62 -3.47 8.52
C GLY A 582 -8.82 -2.21 9.38
N LEU A 583 -8.17 -1.09 9.01
CA LEU A 583 -8.22 0.15 9.79
C LEU A 583 -9.62 0.76 9.84
N ALA A 584 -10.41 0.64 8.75
CA ALA A 584 -11.77 1.14 8.68
C ALA A 584 -12.64 0.63 9.86
N GLY A 585 -12.63 -0.68 10.08
CA GLY A 585 -13.36 -1.30 11.19
C GLY A 585 -12.72 -1.05 12.55
N ARG A 586 -11.40 -0.98 12.62
CA ARG A 586 -10.68 -0.73 13.88
C ARG A 586 -10.99 0.65 14.47
N PHE A 587 -10.94 1.70 13.65
CA PHE A 587 -11.27 3.05 14.11
C PHE A 587 -12.73 3.15 14.58
N THR A 588 -13.65 2.58 13.79
CA THR A 588 -15.08 2.59 14.11
C THR A 588 -15.36 1.89 15.44
N ARG A 589 -14.79 0.70 15.67
CA ARG A 589 -14.96 -0.03 16.96
C ARG A 589 -14.42 0.77 18.14
N GLY A 590 -13.26 1.43 18.00
CA GLY A 590 -12.67 2.25 19.04
C GLY A 590 -13.54 3.44 19.40
N ASP A 591 -14.07 4.14 18.40
CA ASP A 591 -14.90 5.30 18.59
C ASP A 591 -16.31 4.92 19.09
N LYS A 592 -16.91 3.86 18.56
CA LYS A 592 -18.19 3.29 19.04
C LYS A 592 -18.13 2.89 20.52
N LYS A 593 -16.99 2.31 20.94
CA LYS A 593 -16.76 1.97 22.36
C LYS A 593 -16.72 3.22 23.25
N LYS A 594 -16.14 4.33 22.75
CA LYS A 594 -15.95 5.56 23.53
C LYS A 594 -17.18 6.46 23.52
N PHE A 595 -17.82 6.64 22.37
CA PHE A 595 -18.87 7.63 22.13
C PHE A 595 -20.27 7.02 21.97
N GLY A 596 -20.39 5.69 21.89
CA GLY A 596 -21.64 5.00 21.59
C GLY A 596 -21.99 4.99 20.10
N ILE A 597 -23.23 4.64 19.80
CA ILE A 597 -23.78 4.61 18.44
C ILE A 597 -24.28 6.00 18.08
N ILE A 598 -23.69 6.61 17.06
CA ILE A 598 -24.09 7.88 16.49
C ILE A 598 -24.62 7.62 15.09
N PRO A 599 -25.93 7.87 14.79
CA PRO A 599 -26.53 7.59 13.48
C PRO A 599 -25.76 8.27 12.34
N GLY A 600 -25.47 7.52 11.29
CA GLY A 600 -24.69 7.96 10.11
C GLY A 600 -23.20 8.17 10.37
N VAL A 601 -22.70 7.99 11.59
CA VAL A 601 -21.28 8.17 11.94
C VAL A 601 -20.66 6.88 12.48
N THR A 602 -21.16 6.34 13.61
CA THR A 602 -20.61 5.13 14.23
C THR A 602 -21.57 3.95 14.23
N ASP A 603 -22.69 4.03 13.55
CA ASP A 603 -23.71 2.98 13.48
C ASP A 603 -23.33 1.79 12.57
N LYS A 604 -22.41 2.00 11.62
CA LYS A 604 -21.82 0.93 10.79
C LYS A 604 -20.66 0.22 11.51
N GLU A 605 -20.16 -0.88 10.93
CA GLU A 605 -18.99 -1.60 11.43
C GLU A 605 -17.67 -1.12 10.79
N TYR A 606 -17.73 -0.09 9.94
CA TYR A 606 -16.60 0.50 9.23
C TYR A 606 -16.82 1.99 9.01
N TYR A 607 -15.73 2.73 8.81
CA TYR A 607 -15.75 4.08 8.23
C TYR A 607 -15.47 4.00 6.73
N THR A 608 -16.09 4.92 5.99
CA THR A 608 -15.83 5.07 4.56
C THR A 608 -14.36 5.34 4.29
N ASN A 609 -13.80 4.67 3.28
CA ASN A 609 -12.39 4.87 2.91
C ASN A 609 -12.17 6.31 2.42
N SER A 610 -11.17 6.97 3.01
CA SER A 610 -10.66 8.29 2.59
C SER A 610 -11.75 9.28 2.16
N ASN A 611 -11.72 9.73 0.92
CA ASN A 611 -12.62 10.72 0.31
C ASN A 611 -13.74 10.10 -0.54
N HIS A 612 -13.93 8.78 -0.51
CA HIS A 612 -15.01 8.16 -1.28
C HIS A 612 -16.38 8.57 -0.74
N VAL A 613 -17.38 8.59 -1.62
CA VAL A 613 -18.77 8.54 -1.16
C VAL A 613 -19.03 7.18 -0.50
N PRO A 614 -19.94 7.10 0.49
CA PRO A 614 -20.22 5.83 1.15
C PRO A 614 -20.65 4.73 0.16
N VAL A 615 -20.19 3.51 0.37
CA VAL A 615 -20.46 2.37 -0.53
C VAL A 615 -21.94 2.02 -0.65
N TYR A 616 -22.77 2.44 0.32
CA TYR A 616 -24.22 2.28 0.32
C TYR A 616 -24.98 3.44 -0.36
N TYR A 617 -24.27 4.49 -0.79
CA TYR A 617 -24.88 5.64 -1.43
C TYR A 617 -25.16 5.38 -2.91
N LYS A 618 -26.43 5.34 -3.30
CA LYS A 618 -26.85 5.12 -4.68
C LYS A 618 -26.59 6.37 -5.52
N CYS A 619 -25.76 6.24 -6.52
CA CYS A 619 -25.43 7.32 -7.45
C CYS A 619 -24.94 6.75 -8.78
N THR A 620 -25.00 7.58 -9.84
CA THR A 620 -24.41 7.23 -11.13
C THR A 620 -22.88 7.31 -11.08
N PRO A 621 -22.15 6.56 -11.94
CA PRO A 621 -20.70 6.71 -12.09
C PRO A 621 -20.26 8.15 -12.36
N LYS A 622 -21.07 8.88 -13.14
CA LYS A 622 -20.83 10.28 -13.45
C LYS A 622 -20.92 11.17 -12.22
N HIS A 623 -21.98 11.04 -11.41
CA HIS A 623 -22.15 11.83 -10.18
C HIS A 623 -21.00 11.54 -9.20
N LYS A 624 -20.66 10.26 -9.04
CA LYS A 624 -19.52 9.85 -8.22
C LYS A 624 -18.21 10.49 -8.69
N ALA A 625 -17.96 10.51 -10.01
CA ALA A 625 -16.79 11.14 -10.59
C ALA A 625 -16.75 12.66 -10.38
N GLU A 626 -17.90 13.34 -10.46
CA GLU A 626 -18.03 14.78 -10.14
C GLU A 626 -17.65 15.10 -8.69
N ILE A 627 -18.05 14.22 -7.75
CA ILE A 627 -17.76 14.39 -6.32
C ILE A 627 -16.33 14.03 -5.98
N GLU A 628 -15.85 12.86 -6.43
CA GLU A 628 -14.54 12.32 -6.00
C GLU A 628 -13.36 12.89 -6.82
N GLY A 629 -13.55 13.26 -8.08
CA GLY A 629 -12.50 13.74 -8.97
C GLY A 629 -11.66 14.89 -8.42
N PRO A 630 -12.26 15.95 -7.86
CA PRO A 630 -11.50 17.09 -7.31
C PRO A 630 -10.51 16.73 -6.19
N TYR A 631 -10.74 15.63 -5.46
CA TYR A 631 -9.84 15.18 -4.40
C TYR A 631 -8.55 14.56 -4.93
N HIS A 632 -8.54 14.05 -6.17
CA HIS A 632 -7.35 13.43 -6.75
C HIS A 632 -6.18 14.41 -6.86
N ALA A 633 -6.45 15.66 -7.22
CA ALA A 633 -5.43 16.71 -7.26
C ALA A 633 -4.87 17.04 -5.86
N LEU A 634 -5.63 16.80 -4.80
CA LEU A 634 -5.25 17.09 -3.41
C LEU A 634 -4.48 15.95 -2.73
N THR A 635 -4.62 14.72 -3.24
CA THR A 635 -4.06 13.51 -2.65
C THR A 635 -2.88 12.97 -3.46
N GLY A 636 -1.80 13.74 -3.51
CA GLY A 636 -0.61 13.45 -4.32
C GLY A 636 0.13 12.16 -3.94
N GLY A 637 -0.03 11.66 -2.71
CA GLY A 637 0.56 10.41 -2.24
C GLY A 637 -0.17 9.15 -2.71
N GLY A 638 -1.36 9.31 -3.27
CA GLY A 638 -2.13 8.21 -3.82
C GLY A 638 -3.64 8.39 -3.65
N HIS A 639 -4.36 7.95 -4.67
CA HIS A 639 -5.81 7.99 -4.77
C HIS A 639 -6.29 6.92 -5.75
N ILE A 640 -7.58 6.59 -5.69
CA ILE A 640 -8.24 5.71 -6.65
C ILE A 640 -9.72 6.05 -6.72
N PHE A 641 -10.29 5.91 -7.91
CA PHE A 641 -11.72 6.00 -8.17
C PHE A 641 -12.26 4.60 -8.45
N TYR A 642 -13.25 4.16 -7.69
CA TYR A 642 -13.90 2.88 -7.88
C TYR A 642 -15.29 3.05 -8.48
N VAL A 643 -15.60 2.25 -9.51
CA VAL A 643 -16.96 2.08 -10.05
C VAL A 643 -17.38 0.64 -9.88
N GLU A 644 -18.52 0.44 -9.23
CA GLU A 644 -19.16 -0.86 -9.08
C GLU A 644 -20.20 -1.02 -10.20
N ILE A 645 -20.02 -2.00 -11.08
CA ILE A 645 -20.97 -2.27 -12.15
C ILE A 645 -21.72 -3.58 -11.89
N ASP A 646 -22.98 -3.63 -12.33
CA ASP A 646 -23.80 -4.83 -12.30
C ASP A 646 -23.63 -5.65 -13.59
N GLY A 647 -23.86 -6.96 -13.48
CA GLY A 647 -23.90 -7.87 -14.60
C GLY A 647 -22.53 -8.22 -15.21
N ASP A 648 -22.58 -8.86 -16.37
CA ASP A 648 -21.40 -9.34 -17.10
C ASP A 648 -21.02 -8.37 -18.23
N ALA A 649 -20.02 -7.56 -17.99
CA ALA A 649 -19.49 -6.61 -18.96
C ALA A 649 -18.59 -7.26 -20.04
N THR A 650 -18.34 -8.58 -19.99
CA THR A 650 -17.39 -9.28 -20.89
C THR A 650 -17.73 -9.05 -22.39
N HIS A 651 -19.00 -8.91 -22.70
CA HIS A 651 -19.49 -8.67 -24.07
C HIS A 651 -19.77 -7.18 -24.38
N ASN A 652 -19.52 -6.28 -23.42
CA ASN A 652 -19.72 -4.83 -23.56
C ASN A 652 -18.49 -4.05 -23.04
N PRO A 653 -17.33 -4.15 -23.70
CA PRO A 653 -16.14 -3.41 -23.29
C PRO A 653 -16.30 -1.90 -23.38
N GLU A 654 -17.24 -1.40 -24.19
CA GLU A 654 -17.61 0.01 -24.29
C GLU A 654 -18.11 0.58 -22.96
N ALA A 655 -18.75 -0.23 -22.11
CA ALA A 655 -19.16 0.21 -20.78
C ALA A 655 -17.92 0.57 -19.92
N ILE A 656 -16.86 -0.23 -20.01
CA ILE A 656 -15.57 0.09 -19.34
C ILE A 656 -14.95 1.35 -19.93
N MET A 657 -14.95 1.50 -21.28
CA MET A 657 -14.40 2.68 -21.94
C MET A 657 -15.14 3.95 -21.50
N ASN A 658 -16.46 3.94 -21.41
CA ASN A 658 -17.27 5.07 -20.94
C ASN A 658 -16.92 5.48 -19.50
N ILE A 659 -16.65 4.52 -18.61
CA ILE A 659 -16.20 4.79 -17.24
C ILE A 659 -14.80 5.42 -17.27
N VAL A 660 -13.88 4.86 -18.06
CA VAL A 660 -12.51 5.39 -18.19
C VAL A 660 -12.51 6.81 -18.80
N ASP A 661 -13.46 7.15 -19.66
CA ASP A 661 -13.60 8.50 -20.20
C ASP A 661 -14.03 9.54 -19.16
N LEU A 662 -14.69 9.14 -18.07
CA LEU A 662 -14.95 10.03 -16.93
C LEU A 662 -13.66 10.53 -16.27
N MET A 663 -12.56 9.77 -16.36
CA MET A 663 -11.26 10.16 -15.79
C MET A 663 -10.75 11.45 -16.43
N ASP A 664 -10.86 11.58 -17.75
CA ASP A 664 -10.43 12.81 -18.44
C ASP A 664 -11.32 13.99 -18.11
N LYS A 665 -12.63 13.75 -18.07
CA LYS A 665 -13.62 14.79 -17.83
C LYS A 665 -13.53 15.40 -16.44
N TYR A 666 -13.20 14.56 -15.44
CA TYR A 666 -13.19 14.97 -14.03
C TYR A 666 -11.78 14.97 -13.39
N ASN A 667 -10.73 14.90 -14.22
CA ASN A 667 -9.32 14.88 -13.78
C ASN A 667 -9.02 13.78 -12.74
N ILE A 668 -9.60 12.59 -12.96
CA ILE A 668 -9.32 11.43 -12.12
C ILE A 668 -7.98 10.82 -12.52
N GLY A 669 -7.06 10.64 -11.58
CA GLY A 669 -5.71 10.15 -11.85
C GLY A 669 -5.59 8.63 -11.97
N TYR A 670 -6.41 7.89 -11.23
CA TYR A 670 -6.37 6.42 -11.20
C TYR A 670 -7.76 5.84 -10.96
N CYS A 671 -8.14 4.82 -11.73
CA CYS A 671 -9.47 4.22 -11.70
C CYS A 671 -9.42 2.70 -11.74
N SER A 672 -10.38 2.08 -11.09
CA SER A 672 -10.67 0.65 -11.16
C SER A 672 -12.16 0.42 -11.36
N VAL A 673 -12.52 -0.53 -12.23
CA VAL A 673 -13.89 -0.98 -12.40
C VAL A 673 -14.05 -2.33 -11.71
N ASN A 674 -15.00 -2.39 -10.78
CA ASN A 674 -15.30 -3.60 -10.02
C ASN A 674 -16.59 -4.24 -10.52
N HIS A 675 -16.61 -5.56 -10.50
CA HIS A 675 -17.78 -6.38 -10.81
C HIS A 675 -17.69 -7.70 -10.05
N ASN A 676 -18.77 -8.45 -9.97
CA ASN A 676 -18.76 -9.79 -9.38
C ASN A 676 -18.27 -10.82 -10.39
N ARG A 677 -17.49 -11.79 -9.93
CA ARG A 677 -17.07 -12.93 -10.75
C ARG A 677 -17.04 -14.20 -9.90
N ASN A 678 -17.91 -15.16 -10.23
CA ASN A 678 -17.90 -16.47 -9.61
C ASN A 678 -17.38 -17.49 -10.63
N ARG A 679 -16.63 -18.45 -10.13
CA ARG A 679 -16.12 -19.55 -10.93
C ARG A 679 -16.37 -20.88 -10.22
N CYS A 680 -16.96 -21.84 -10.91
CA CYS A 680 -17.00 -23.20 -10.43
C CYS A 680 -15.65 -23.86 -10.61
N MET A 681 -15.04 -24.31 -9.52
CA MET A 681 -13.72 -24.96 -9.56
C MET A 681 -13.76 -26.37 -10.12
N ASP A 682 -14.95 -26.98 -10.15
CA ASP A 682 -15.13 -28.35 -10.65
C ASP A 682 -15.27 -28.40 -12.20
N CYS A 683 -15.99 -27.46 -12.81
CA CYS A 683 -16.24 -27.47 -14.25
C CYS A 683 -15.78 -26.24 -15.02
N GLY A 684 -15.25 -25.21 -14.32
CA GLY A 684 -14.76 -23.97 -14.92
C GLY A 684 -15.85 -22.99 -15.37
N PHE A 685 -17.13 -23.25 -15.07
CA PHE A 685 -18.21 -22.32 -15.40
C PHE A 685 -18.02 -20.97 -14.68
N GLU A 686 -18.15 -19.87 -15.40
CA GLU A 686 -18.02 -18.52 -14.87
C GLU A 686 -19.33 -17.72 -15.06
N ASN A 687 -19.70 -16.94 -14.05
CA ASN A 687 -20.77 -15.96 -14.16
C ASN A 687 -20.54 -14.74 -13.26
N ALA A 688 -21.35 -13.68 -13.46
CA ALA A 688 -21.30 -12.44 -12.69
C ALA A 688 -22.44 -12.31 -11.65
N LYS A 689 -23.25 -13.35 -11.41
CA LYS A 689 -24.36 -13.28 -10.44
C LYS A 689 -23.83 -13.18 -9.02
N GLU A 690 -24.48 -12.36 -8.22
CA GLU A 690 -24.18 -12.30 -6.80
C GLU A 690 -24.51 -13.61 -6.07
N ASN A 691 -23.69 -13.96 -5.06
CA ASN A 691 -23.94 -15.04 -4.11
C ASN A 691 -24.26 -16.43 -4.73
N LEU A 692 -23.54 -16.81 -5.79
CA LEU A 692 -23.64 -18.13 -6.35
C LEU A 692 -23.14 -19.19 -5.35
N THR A 693 -23.99 -20.09 -4.89
CA THR A 693 -23.66 -21.18 -3.95
C THR A 693 -23.66 -22.55 -4.60
N GLU A 694 -24.27 -22.68 -5.78
CA GLU A 694 -24.35 -23.91 -6.56
C GLU A 694 -24.13 -23.59 -8.04
N CYS A 695 -23.31 -24.37 -8.71
CA CYS A 695 -23.02 -24.20 -10.12
C CYS A 695 -24.23 -24.58 -10.99
N PRO A 696 -24.77 -23.66 -11.79
CA PRO A 696 -25.92 -23.97 -12.67
C PRO A 696 -25.58 -24.92 -13.80
N HIS A 697 -24.29 -25.16 -14.07
CA HIS A 697 -23.83 -26.05 -15.15
C HIS A 697 -23.61 -27.51 -14.68
N CYS A 698 -22.98 -27.71 -13.50
CA CYS A 698 -22.65 -29.05 -13.02
C CYS A 698 -23.27 -29.43 -11.66
N GLY A 699 -23.97 -28.50 -10.99
CA GLY A 699 -24.53 -28.71 -9.66
C GLY A 699 -23.49 -28.74 -8.53
N GLY A 700 -22.21 -28.47 -8.81
CA GLY A 700 -21.16 -28.44 -7.82
C GLY A 700 -21.24 -27.23 -6.89
N HIS A 701 -20.82 -27.39 -5.63
CA HIS A 701 -20.83 -26.33 -4.63
C HIS A 701 -19.43 -25.71 -4.38
N ASN A 702 -18.41 -26.15 -5.13
CA ASN A 702 -17.05 -25.62 -5.04
C ASN A 702 -16.95 -24.34 -5.90
N ILE A 703 -17.50 -23.24 -5.39
CA ILE A 703 -17.57 -21.95 -6.08
C ILE A 703 -16.53 -20.99 -5.49
N ASP A 704 -15.60 -20.54 -6.34
CA ASP A 704 -14.71 -19.42 -6.01
C ASP A 704 -15.44 -18.11 -6.31
N GLN A 705 -15.71 -17.35 -5.25
CA GLN A 705 -16.34 -16.03 -5.34
C GLN A 705 -15.26 -14.95 -5.33
N LEU A 706 -14.86 -14.54 -6.52
CA LEU A 706 -13.87 -13.49 -6.68
C LEU A 706 -14.55 -12.12 -6.59
N GLN A 707 -14.21 -11.37 -5.57
CA GLN A 707 -14.74 -10.03 -5.34
C GLN A 707 -13.60 -9.08 -4.96
N ARG A 708 -13.81 -7.81 -5.24
CA ARG A 708 -12.89 -6.74 -4.90
C ARG A 708 -13.63 -5.69 -4.09
N ILE A 709 -13.03 -5.22 -3.03
CA ILE A 709 -13.52 -4.09 -2.24
C ILE A 709 -12.35 -3.17 -1.92
N THR A 710 -12.67 -1.90 -1.65
CA THR A 710 -11.67 -0.87 -1.35
C THR A 710 -10.61 -1.33 -0.36
N GLY A 711 -9.36 -1.35 -0.79
CA GLY A 711 -8.20 -1.78 0.00
C GLY A 711 -7.91 -3.29 0.01
N TYR A 712 -8.84 -4.15 -0.46
CA TYR A 712 -8.62 -5.60 -0.53
C TYR A 712 -8.60 -6.09 -1.98
N LEU A 713 -7.60 -6.92 -2.31
CA LEU A 713 -7.36 -7.49 -3.65
C LEU A 713 -7.21 -9.01 -3.61
N VAL A 714 -7.77 -9.67 -2.61
CA VAL A 714 -7.70 -11.13 -2.46
C VAL A 714 -8.96 -11.80 -2.98
N GLY A 715 -8.78 -12.91 -3.66
CA GLY A 715 -9.85 -13.63 -4.32
C GLY A 715 -10.89 -14.24 -3.38
N THR A 716 -10.53 -14.61 -2.14
CA THR A 716 -11.46 -15.26 -1.23
C THR A 716 -11.89 -14.35 -0.07
N THR A 717 -13.20 -14.23 0.13
CA THR A 717 -13.79 -13.46 1.23
C THR A 717 -13.61 -14.11 2.61
N SER A 718 -13.26 -15.40 2.66
CA SER A 718 -13.06 -16.14 3.92
C SER A 718 -11.93 -15.58 4.80
N ARG A 719 -11.00 -14.82 4.21
CA ARG A 719 -9.88 -14.18 4.91
C ARG A 719 -10.12 -12.72 5.25
N TRP A 720 -11.29 -12.18 4.91
CA TRP A 720 -11.59 -10.77 5.16
C TRP A 720 -11.99 -10.55 6.62
N ASN A 721 -11.61 -9.40 7.17
CA ASN A 721 -12.05 -9.00 8.51
C ASN A 721 -13.53 -8.57 8.53
N GLY A 722 -14.12 -8.51 9.73
CA GLY A 722 -15.53 -8.20 9.92
C GLY A 722 -15.97 -6.84 9.33
N GLY A 723 -15.12 -5.81 9.44
CA GLY A 723 -15.41 -4.49 8.86
C GLY A 723 -15.51 -4.51 7.34
N LYS A 724 -14.62 -5.23 6.65
CA LYS A 724 -14.66 -5.38 5.19
C LYS A 724 -15.81 -6.24 4.70
N LEU A 725 -16.18 -7.28 5.44
CA LEU A 725 -17.38 -8.06 5.14
C LEU A 725 -18.66 -7.23 5.31
N ALA A 726 -18.71 -6.33 6.31
CA ALA A 726 -19.82 -5.41 6.48
C ALA A 726 -19.90 -4.38 5.33
N GLU A 727 -18.76 -3.80 4.94
CA GLU A 727 -18.66 -2.89 3.79
C GLU A 727 -19.13 -3.56 2.50
N LEU A 728 -18.76 -4.83 2.26
CA LEU A 728 -19.20 -5.59 1.11
C LEU A 728 -20.72 -5.81 1.08
N ARG A 729 -21.34 -6.11 2.22
CA ARG A 729 -22.80 -6.30 2.31
C ARG A 729 -23.59 -5.03 2.04
N ASP A 730 -23.02 -3.87 2.43
CA ASP A 730 -23.67 -2.57 2.27
C ASP A 730 -23.47 -1.98 0.85
N ARG A 731 -22.53 -2.52 0.09
CA ARG A 731 -22.14 -2.00 -1.22
C ARG A 731 -23.30 -2.04 -2.24
N VAL A 732 -23.48 -0.95 -2.95
CA VAL A 732 -24.44 -0.83 -4.05
C VAL A 732 -23.71 -0.65 -5.38
N VAL A 733 -24.38 -1.04 -6.46
CA VAL A 733 -23.91 -0.80 -7.83
C VAL A 733 -24.15 0.67 -8.22
N HIS A 734 -23.34 1.18 -9.13
CA HIS A 734 -23.48 2.54 -9.68
C HIS A 734 -24.19 2.44 -11.02
N GLU A 735 -25.47 2.90 -11.06
CA GLU A 735 -26.36 2.86 -12.23
C GLU A 735 -26.48 4.21 -12.91
#